data_c8bff6ad374881a90ac0d2a9b4e48994
#
_entry.id   c8bff6ad374881a90ac0d2a9b4e48994
#
_cell.length_a   1.000
_cell.length_b   1.000
_cell.length_c   1.000
_cell.angle_alpha   90.00
_cell.angle_beta   90.00
_cell.angle_gamma   90.00
#
_symmetry.space_group_name_H-M   'P 1'
#
loop_
_entity.id
_entity.type
_entity.pdbx_description
1 polymer ?
#
loop_
_entity_poly.entity_id
_entity_poly.type
_entity_poly.pdbx_seq_one_letter_code
_entity_poly.pdbx_strand_id
1 'polypeptide(L)'
;MKRKLLALALVLCVCAIPLRAVVSKRALTNTLKDLRVELQTAYQQREETQKRFDEDYELQRQRMLDIVRESNEISLMLYTQEEEMTFDLAYALQKVTAKYNDFSQDRHPYDRIVEGLHTNIDRYGRLIEALLHNDPNYQHNETDSASHDHEVIGLAHEHEVINIEATDTAGLSYLLDEEGLMLRDTCIFLASELLKMHVANHATVVADSMHYQESYLRLKEAYDYTQLRYQKLQNYIFVDGQTPYMDILANPGSYWEKAKADMRSQYDIEELSDSIKDDETPEEEEADENILSGQLSNHGEKAVLLVFCIVQLFLLSCFWLTSFVFIWIVNRLIARFTRFKKRFAIRLLMVYALLIGTVLYFFIYGFFWNGDEMAMTGVRHINTLLWLLIVILGSLLLRVPDKIRHGLQLYSASFMLALFIISCRIIFIPDKMLVFLLPPILLVAIIWQLFFSIRYNRKADQIDSTLGWISLAIYVIALIASFSGYTFVALLFMVWWYFQLAALLTIFCIYDLLNRYKARWLDKRVEAARNRITYVTGDDRESLLFGTTWFYELMKQMAIPAVLLSLPWCISLSLDIFDFDTLFYKFYYDPFVQLFDKDGIATLCISVNSIIRLIILFYVLRYCNQAIHTIWQHLSYKTFMRKHHRNNIRANEINLSLGNSIISILLWMGYAAVVIITWKIPTGSLGLIAGGLSAGIGLALKDVINNLIYGIQLMGGRLRVGDWIECDGVRGKVSSINYQCVQIETIEGTEMSFLNASLFGKNFNNLTRNNSYELTTIPVGVAYGTEVKQVREVLNEAMQKMRTKDHYGREIVDPNYGFNIVVGDMKDSSVEIDVKQYVLVAERIAYVERAKEVIYDALTAAGITFAFPQCDVHLIQEE
;
A
#
# COMPACT_ATOMS: atom_id res chain seq x y z
N MET A 1 27.22 -9.04 43.72
CA MET A 1 26.54 -9.87 42.70
C MET A 1 26.57 -11.37 43.02
N LYS A 2 27.68 -11.99 43.44
CA LYS A 2 27.80 -13.45 43.74
C LYS A 2 26.86 -13.96 44.84
N ARG A 3 26.55 -13.18 45.89
CA ARG A 3 25.64 -13.59 46.96
C ARG A 3 24.16 -13.63 46.61
N LYS A 4 23.71 -12.83 45.60
CA LYS A 4 22.33 -12.84 45.10
C LYS A 4 22.09 -14.01 44.14
N LEU A 5 23.11 -14.45 43.39
CA LEU A 5 23.05 -15.62 42.53
C LEU A 5 23.02 -16.92 43.34
N LEU A 6 23.73 -16.97 44.48
CA LEU A 6 23.70 -18.14 45.36
C LEU A 6 22.37 -18.31 46.09
N ALA A 7 21.71 -17.17 46.44
CA ALA A 7 20.36 -17.21 47.03
C ALA A 7 19.30 -17.62 46.01
N LEU A 8 19.46 -17.20 44.73
CA LEU A 8 18.56 -17.63 43.63
C LEU A 8 18.76 -19.12 43.30
N ALA A 9 19.98 -19.63 43.32
CA ALA A 9 20.28 -21.05 43.12
C ALA A 9 19.75 -21.92 44.27
N LEU A 10 19.78 -21.42 45.50
CA LEU A 10 19.24 -22.13 46.67
C LEU A 10 17.71 -22.15 46.63
N VAL A 11 17.06 -21.10 46.17
CA VAL A 11 15.59 -21.06 45.97
C VAL A 11 15.17 -21.98 44.82
N LEU A 12 15.95 -22.07 43.75
CA LEU A 12 15.71 -23.02 42.65
C LEU A 12 15.97 -24.48 43.03
N CYS A 13 16.94 -24.77 43.92
CA CYS A 13 17.16 -26.11 44.44
C CYS A 13 16.08 -26.55 45.45
N VAL A 14 15.46 -25.64 46.20
CA VAL A 14 14.35 -25.96 47.11
C VAL A 14 13.04 -26.20 46.32
N CYS A 15 12.88 -25.61 45.13
CA CYS A 15 11.73 -25.87 44.25
C CYS A 15 11.89 -27.16 43.42
N ALA A 16 13.06 -27.82 43.44
CA ALA A 16 13.32 -29.08 42.74
C ALA A 16 13.19 -30.34 43.63
N ILE A 17 12.69 -30.20 44.84
CA ILE A 17 12.23 -31.35 45.60
C ILE A 17 10.90 -31.80 44.98
N PRO A 18 10.81 -32.99 44.35
CA PRO A 18 9.50 -33.49 43.95
C PRO A 18 8.68 -33.64 45.23
N LEU A 19 7.72 -32.76 45.44
CA LEU A 19 6.65 -32.98 46.36
C LEU A 19 5.93 -34.27 45.90
N ARG A 20 6.40 -35.44 46.34
CA ARG A 20 5.55 -36.61 46.39
C ARG A 20 4.39 -36.20 47.30
N ALA A 21 3.36 -35.66 46.68
CA ALA A 21 2.09 -35.48 47.33
C ALA A 21 1.60 -36.87 47.74
N VAL A 22 1.69 -37.15 49.01
CA VAL A 22 0.98 -38.28 49.61
C VAL A 22 -0.49 -37.92 49.44
N VAL A 23 -1.09 -38.35 48.34
CA VAL A 23 -2.52 -38.21 48.10
C VAL A 23 -3.20 -39.02 49.17
N SER A 24 -3.83 -38.34 50.14
CA SER A 24 -4.56 -39.03 51.18
C SER A 24 -5.70 -39.78 50.48
N LYS A 25 -6.01 -41.02 50.94
CA LYS A 25 -7.12 -41.85 50.44
C LYS A 25 -8.41 -41.03 50.28
N ARG A 26 -8.74 -40.17 51.23
CA ARG A 26 -9.87 -39.26 51.16
C ARG A 26 -9.81 -38.21 50.02
N ALA A 27 -8.64 -37.72 49.67
CA ALA A 27 -8.47 -36.77 48.56
C ALA A 27 -8.77 -37.47 47.24
N LEU A 28 -8.31 -38.69 47.05
CA LEU A 28 -8.53 -39.48 45.83
C LEU A 28 -10.03 -39.81 45.66
N THR A 29 -10.68 -40.27 46.73
CA THR A 29 -12.14 -40.58 46.74
C THR A 29 -12.98 -39.31 46.46
N ASN A 30 -12.58 -38.13 46.95
CA ASN A 30 -13.27 -36.87 46.64
C ASN A 30 -13.05 -36.47 45.17
N THR A 31 -11.87 -36.66 44.60
CA THR A 31 -11.62 -36.39 43.17
C THR A 31 -12.45 -37.34 42.29
N LEU A 32 -12.61 -38.61 42.67
CA LEU A 32 -13.51 -39.55 41.97
C LEU A 32 -14.98 -39.17 42.11
N LYS A 33 -15.41 -38.60 43.22
CA LYS A 33 -16.75 -38.07 43.40
C LYS A 33 -17.03 -36.90 42.45
N ASP A 34 -16.08 -35.96 42.35
CA ASP A 34 -16.22 -34.81 41.44
C ASP A 34 -16.21 -35.27 39.97
N LEU A 35 -15.30 -36.17 39.60
CA LEU A 35 -15.22 -36.79 38.27
C LEU A 35 -16.51 -37.54 37.92
N ARG A 36 -17.08 -38.32 38.87
CA ARG A 36 -18.35 -38.99 38.65
C ARG A 36 -19.46 -38.00 38.37
N VAL A 37 -19.56 -36.90 39.09
CA VAL A 37 -20.60 -35.85 38.84
C VAL A 37 -20.42 -35.27 37.46
N GLU A 38 -19.21 -34.97 37.02
CA GLU A 38 -18.93 -34.47 35.67
C GLU A 38 -19.32 -35.47 34.58
N LEU A 39 -18.90 -36.75 34.72
CA LEU A 39 -19.25 -37.80 33.76
C LEU A 39 -20.73 -38.12 33.77
N GLN A 40 -21.38 -38.12 34.91
CA GLN A 40 -22.83 -38.33 35.04
C GLN A 40 -23.61 -37.19 34.36
N THR A 41 -23.14 -35.96 34.48
CA THR A 41 -23.74 -34.81 33.79
C THR A 41 -23.56 -34.94 32.25
N ALA A 42 -22.36 -35.29 31.78
CA ALA A 42 -22.09 -35.53 30.37
C ALA A 42 -22.95 -36.70 29.83
N TYR A 43 -23.11 -37.78 30.60
CA TYR A 43 -23.92 -38.92 30.24
C TYR A 43 -25.42 -38.56 30.18
N GLN A 44 -25.93 -37.74 31.10
CA GLN A 44 -27.30 -37.25 31.06
C GLN A 44 -27.57 -36.35 29.87
N GLN A 45 -26.54 -35.60 29.42
CA GLN A 45 -26.61 -34.71 28.25
C GLN A 45 -26.30 -35.43 26.92
N ARG A 46 -26.00 -36.74 26.93
CA ARG A 46 -25.57 -37.48 25.74
C ARG A 46 -26.58 -37.41 24.59
N GLU A 47 -27.89 -37.45 24.90
CA GLU A 47 -28.97 -37.41 23.90
C GLU A 47 -29.00 -36.04 23.21
N GLU A 48 -28.83 -34.97 23.97
CA GLU A 48 -28.74 -33.62 23.41
C GLU A 48 -27.47 -33.40 22.63
N THR A 49 -26.33 -34.00 23.06
CA THR A 49 -25.05 -33.94 22.36
C THR A 49 -25.14 -34.73 21.05
N GLN A 50 -25.77 -35.90 21.06
CA GLN A 50 -26.01 -36.71 19.88
C GLN A 50 -26.91 -35.97 18.89
N LYS A 51 -27.98 -35.38 19.36
CA LYS A 51 -28.90 -34.61 18.51
C LYS A 51 -28.22 -33.41 17.83
N ARG A 52 -27.35 -32.68 18.55
CA ARG A 52 -26.56 -31.60 17.98
C ARG A 52 -25.57 -32.13 16.95
N PHE A 53 -24.92 -33.27 17.22
CA PHE A 53 -24.05 -33.90 16.26
C PHE A 53 -24.81 -34.31 15.00
N ASP A 54 -25.99 -34.94 15.14
CA ASP A 54 -26.81 -35.37 14.02
C ASP A 54 -27.29 -34.17 13.16
N GLU A 55 -27.66 -33.05 13.79
CA GLU A 55 -28.03 -31.81 13.08
C GLU A 55 -26.85 -31.20 12.31
N ASP A 56 -25.70 -31.09 12.95
CA ASP A 56 -24.48 -30.54 12.29
C ASP A 56 -23.97 -31.47 11.18
N TYR A 57 -24.00 -32.78 11.41
CA TYR A 57 -23.58 -33.79 10.46
C TYR A 57 -24.49 -33.85 9.22
N GLU A 58 -25.81 -33.84 9.41
CA GLU A 58 -26.77 -33.86 8.29
C GLU A 58 -26.63 -32.59 7.42
N LEU A 59 -26.38 -31.43 8.03
CA LEU A 59 -26.12 -30.19 7.31
C LEU A 59 -24.86 -30.29 6.44
N GLN A 60 -23.77 -30.87 6.96
CA GLN A 60 -22.53 -31.05 6.20
C GLN A 60 -22.69 -32.11 5.09
N ARG A 61 -23.45 -33.17 5.38
CA ARG A 61 -23.78 -34.23 4.41
C ARG A 61 -24.59 -33.70 3.24
N GLN A 62 -25.58 -32.86 3.49
CA GLN A 62 -26.37 -32.22 2.42
C GLN A 62 -25.48 -31.35 1.54
N ARG A 63 -24.59 -30.54 2.12
CA ARG A 63 -23.60 -29.76 1.34
C ARG A 63 -22.71 -30.64 0.50
N MET A 64 -22.24 -31.75 1.03
CA MET A 64 -21.42 -32.71 0.28
C MET A 64 -22.19 -33.30 -0.91
N LEU A 65 -23.44 -33.71 -0.71
CA LEU A 65 -24.27 -34.26 -1.77
C LEU A 65 -24.53 -33.25 -2.90
N ASP A 66 -24.75 -31.98 -2.54
CA ASP A 66 -24.89 -30.91 -3.53
C ASP A 66 -23.60 -30.72 -4.36
N ILE A 67 -22.44 -30.76 -3.70
CA ILE A 67 -21.14 -30.63 -4.35
C ILE A 67 -20.86 -31.82 -5.28
N VAL A 68 -21.14 -33.07 -4.84
CA VAL A 68 -20.99 -34.29 -5.65
C VAL A 68 -21.89 -34.23 -6.87
N ARG A 69 -23.15 -33.82 -6.69
CA ARG A 69 -24.10 -33.66 -7.81
C ARG A 69 -23.61 -32.63 -8.82
N GLU A 70 -23.20 -31.45 -8.37
CA GLU A 70 -22.67 -30.41 -9.25
C GLU A 70 -21.37 -30.83 -9.94
N SER A 71 -20.48 -31.57 -9.25
CA SER A 71 -19.25 -32.12 -9.85
C SER A 71 -19.54 -33.12 -10.98
N ASN A 72 -20.53 -33.99 -10.77
CA ASN A 72 -20.95 -34.93 -11.78
C ASN A 72 -21.60 -34.26 -13.00
N GLU A 73 -22.46 -33.23 -12.76
CA GLU A 73 -23.07 -32.43 -13.82
C GLU A 73 -21.99 -31.72 -14.68
N ILE A 74 -20.96 -31.15 -14.02
CA ILE A 74 -19.84 -30.49 -14.71
C ILE A 74 -19.03 -31.50 -15.52
N SER A 75 -18.73 -32.69 -14.97
CA SER A 75 -17.99 -33.74 -15.66
C SER A 75 -18.74 -34.20 -16.89
N LEU A 76 -20.04 -34.44 -16.78
CA LEU A 76 -20.90 -34.83 -17.89
C LEU A 76 -20.91 -33.74 -18.98
N MET A 77 -21.07 -32.47 -18.59
CA MET A 77 -21.03 -31.35 -19.52
C MET A 77 -19.70 -31.27 -20.30
N LEU A 78 -18.57 -31.61 -19.67
CA LEU A 78 -17.25 -31.59 -20.31
C LEU A 78 -17.06 -32.72 -21.31
N TYR A 79 -17.55 -33.93 -21.03
CA TYR A 79 -17.41 -35.09 -21.91
C TYR A 79 -18.37 -35.03 -23.10
N THR A 80 -19.46 -34.28 -23.00
CA THR A 80 -20.45 -34.12 -24.08
C THR A 80 -20.12 -33.01 -25.06
N GLN A 81 -19.09 -32.19 -24.83
CA GLN A 81 -18.74 -31.07 -25.71
C GLN A 81 -17.93 -31.53 -26.93
N GLU A 82 -18.34 -31.10 -28.12
CA GLU A 82 -17.57 -31.27 -29.35
C GLU A 82 -16.21 -30.54 -29.30
N GLU A 83 -15.18 -31.13 -29.93
CA GLU A 83 -13.79 -30.62 -29.83
C GLU A 83 -13.57 -29.21 -30.44
N GLU A 84 -14.48 -28.73 -31.27
CA GLU A 84 -14.32 -27.54 -32.12
C GLU A 84 -14.96 -26.25 -31.55
N MET A 85 -15.69 -26.29 -30.41
CA MET A 85 -16.46 -25.14 -29.90
C MET A 85 -15.66 -24.35 -28.85
N THR A 86 -15.03 -23.26 -29.28
CA THR A 86 -14.19 -22.38 -28.42
C THR A 86 -14.93 -21.76 -27.25
N PHE A 87 -16.17 -21.34 -27.47
CA PHE A 87 -16.94 -20.62 -26.45
C PHE A 87 -17.51 -21.53 -25.36
N ASP A 88 -17.93 -22.72 -25.73
CA ASP A 88 -18.48 -23.69 -24.80
C ASP A 88 -17.38 -24.24 -23.87
N LEU A 89 -16.18 -24.46 -24.40
CA LEU A 89 -15.05 -24.91 -23.60
C LEU A 89 -14.56 -23.83 -22.62
N ALA A 90 -14.56 -22.55 -23.02
CA ALA A 90 -14.18 -21.46 -22.14
C ALA A 90 -15.19 -21.30 -20.99
N TYR A 91 -16.48 -21.41 -21.27
CA TYR A 91 -17.54 -21.39 -20.26
C TYR A 91 -17.43 -22.60 -19.31
N ALA A 92 -17.23 -23.80 -19.85
CA ALA A 92 -17.01 -24.99 -19.04
C ALA A 92 -15.80 -24.88 -18.13
N LEU A 93 -14.68 -24.35 -18.65
CA LEU A 93 -13.48 -24.10 -17.85
C LEU A 93 -13.76 -23.12 -16.71
N GLN A 94 -14.49 -22.03 -16.97
CA GLN A 94 -14.83 -21.06 -15.94
C GLN A 94 -15.64 -21.71 -14.82
N LYS A 95 -16.67 -22.49 -15.18
CA LYS A 95 -17.55 -23.19 -14.23
C LYS A 95 -16.77 -24.22 -13.39
N VAL A 96 -15.94 -25.05 -14.04
CA VAL A 96 -15.07 -26.04 -13.36
C VAL A 96 -14.05 -25.35 -12.46
N THR A 97 -13.43 -24.27 -12.93
CA THR A 97 -12.42 -23.52 -12.16
C THR A 97 -13.04 -22.85 -10.93
N ALA A 98 -14.22 -22.25 -11.06
CA ALA A 98 -14.94 -21.68 -9.95
C ALA A 98 -15.25 -22.72 -8.88
N LYS A 99 -15.81 -23.87 -9.28
CA LYS A 99 -16.14 -24.96 -8.36
C LYS A 99 -14.91 -25.62 -7.74
N TYR A 100 -13.86 -25.85 -8.52
CA TYR A 100 -12.59 -26.37 -7.99
C TYR A 100 -11.97 -25.41 -6.98
N ASN A 101 -12.00 -24.11 -7.22
CA ASN A 101 -11.52 -23.11 -6.29
C ASN A 101 -12.35 -23.05 -5.01
N ASP A 102 -13.68 -23.10 -5.12
CA ASP A 102 -14.56 -23.18 -3.96
C ASP A 102 -14.23 -24.42 -3.11
N PHE A 103 -14.05 -25.57 -3.76
CA PHE A 103 -13.66 -26.81 -3.11
C PHE A 103 -12.27 -26.77 -2.47
N SER A 104 -11.31 -26.09 -3.11
CA SER A 104 -9.93 -26.02 -2.63
C SER A 104 -9.71 -24.96 -1.56
N GLN A 105 -10.59 -23.94 -1.48
CA GLN A 105 -10.48 -22.87 -0.48
C GLN A 105 -11.19 -23.19 0.83
N ASP A 106 -12.27 -23.96 0.77
CA ASP A 106 -12.94 -24.41 1.98
C ASP A 106 -12.16 -25.57 2.62
N ARG A 107 -11.95 -25.48 3.93
CA ARG A 107 -11.49 -26.63 4.71
C ARG A 107 -12.45 -27.77 4.47
N HIS A 108 -11.90 -28.97 4.37
CA HIS A 108 -12.69 -30.20 4.27
C HIS A 108 -13.88 -30.12 5.24
N PRO A 109 -15.14 -30.27 4.80
CA PRO A 109 -16.30 -29.99 5.65
C PRO A 109 -16.36 -30.83 6.92
N TYR A 110 -15.73 -32.00 6.90
CA TYR A 110 -15.66 -32.92 8.01
C TYR A 110 -14.48 -32.70 8.95
N ASP A 111 -13.43 -31.94 8.56
CA ASP A 111 -12.21 -31.76 9.37
C ASP A 111 -12.51 -31.30 10.79
N ARG A 112 -13.40 -30.31 10.92
CA ARG A 112 -13.78 -29.76 12.23
C ARG A 112 -14.52 -30.79 13.10
N ILE A 113 -15.38 -31.60 12.47
CA ILE A 113 -16.15 -32.65 13.18
C ILE A 113 -15.22 -33.75 13.58
N VAL A 114 -14.36 -34.22 12.68
CA VAL A 114 -13.35 -35.28 12.92
C VAL A 114 -12.40 -34.86 14.03
N GLU A 115 -11.85 -33.62 13.98
CA GLU A 115 -10.94 -33.09 15.02
C GLU A 115 -11.63 -33.04 16.40
N GLY A 116 -12.90 -32.58 16.43
CA GLY A 116 -13.71 -32.54 17.65
C GLY A 116 -13.98 -33.94 18.21
N LEU A 117 -14.34 -34.90 17.36
CA LEU A 117 -14.56 -36.30 17.76
C LEU A 117 -13.25 -36.96 18.23
N HIS A 118 -12.14 -36.76 17.50
CA HIS A 118 -10.83 -37.28 17.89
C HIS A 118 -10.38 -36.76 19.25
N THR A 119 -10.55 -35.45 19.50
CA THR A 119 -10.24 -34.83 20.81
C THR A 119 -11.04 -35.49 21.95
N ASN A 120 -12.33 -35.76 21.71
CA ASN A 120 -13.17 -36.43 22.71
C ASN A 120 -12.82 -37.91 22.92
N ILE A 121 -12.52 -38.63 21.82
CA ILE A 121 -12.05 -40.02 21.89
C ILE A 121 -10.77 -40.11 22.69
N ASP A 122 -9.79 -39.27 22.40
CA ASP A 122 -8.53 -39.19 23.13
C ASP A 122 -8.73 -38.82 24.61
N ARG A 123 -9.64 -37.87 24.89
CA ARG A 123 -9.93 -37.46 26.27
C ARG A 123 -10.52 -38.61 27.09
N TYR A 124 -11.52 -39.28 26.56
CA TYR A 124 -12.15 -40.40 27.29
C TYR A 124 -11.27 -41.65 27.29
N GLY A 125 -10.49 -41.91 26.25
CA GLY A 125 -9.51 -43.00 26.17
C GLY A 125 -8.43 -42.85 27.23
N ARG A 126 -7.75 -41.72 27.31
CA ARG A 126 -6.74 -41.41 28.35
C ARG A 126 -7.32 -41.43 29.75
N LEU A 127 -8.60 -41.01 29.92
CA LEU A 127 -9.25 -41.03 31.20
C LEU A 127 -9.49 -42.47 31.68
N ILE A 128 -9.96 -43.37 30.81
CA ILE A 128 -10.16 -44.77 31.09
C ILE A 128 -8.81 -45.44 31.40
N GLU A 129 -7.80 -45.19 30.59
CA GLU A 129 -6.41 -45.67 30.81
C GLU A 129 -5.88 -45.22 32.16
N ALA A 130 -6.04 -43.95 32.52
CA ALA A 130 -5.63 -43.40 33.82
C ALA A 130 -6.39 -44.03 35.01
N LEU A 131 -7.63 -44.44 34.82
CA LEU A 131 -8.44 -45.10 35.84
C LEU A 131 -8.10 -46.62 35.99
N LEU A 132 -7.67 -47.25 34.88
CA LEU A 132 -7.28 -48.67 34.84
C LEU A 132 -5.81 -48.88 35.21
N HIS A 133 -4.90 -48.04 34.70
CA HIS A 133 -3.45 -48.19 34.87
C HIS A 133 -2.89 -47.11 35.78
N ASN A 134 -2.64 -47.46 37.03
CA ASN A 134 -1.82 -46.63 37.91
C ASN A 134 -0.62 -47.48 38.39
N ASP A 135 0.27 -47.84 37.47
CA ASP A 135 1.56 -48.41 37.81
C ASP A 135 2.59 -47.26 37.80
N PRO A 136 3.21 -46.94 38.97
CA PRO A 136 4.23 -45.90 39.07
C PRO A 136 5.53 -46.22 38.31
N ASN A 137 5.67 -47.42 37.72
CA ASN A 137 6.85 -47.86 36.94
C ASN A 137 6.65 -47.90 35.43
N TYR A 138 5.54 -47.43 34.88
CA TYR A 138 5.36 -47.32 33.41
C TYR A 138 6.16 -46.13 32.91
N GLN A 139 7.41 -46.40 32.51
CA GLN A 139 8.19 -45.44 31.68
C GLN A 139 7.67 -45.51 30.27
N HIS A 140 7.05 -44.41 29.82
CA HIS A 140 6.74 -44.14 28.44
C HIS A 140 8.06 -44.19 27.64
N ASN A 141 8.23 -45.17 26.78
CA ASN A 141 9.29 -45.17 25.77
C ASN A 141 8.96 -44.07 24.75
N GLU A 142 9.52 -42.88 24.96
CA GLU A 142 9.53 -41.76 24.01
C GLU A 142 10.50 -42.04 22.82
N THR A 143 10.27 -43.09 22.04
CA THR A 143 11.09 -43.34 20.85
C THR A 143 10.32 -43.42 19.54
N ASP A 144 9.05 -42.99 19.50
CA ASP A 144 8.29 -43.00 18.25
C ASP A 144 7.47 -41.72 17.96
N SER A 145 7.89 -40.55 18.43
CA SER A 145 7.21 -39.30 18.11
C SER A 145 8.04 -38.32 17.26
N ALA A 146 8.88 -38.82 16.34
CA ALA A 146 9.64 -37.96 15.43
C ALA A 146 9.63 -38.52 14.00
N SER A 147 8.44 -38.74 13.41
CA SER A 147 8.27 -38.85 11.95
C SER A 147 6.80 -39.10 11.60
N HIS A 148 5.94 -38.11 11.70
CA HIS A 148 4.67 -38.12 11.00
C HIS A 148 4.22 -36.67 10.73
N ASP A 149 4.96 -36.03 9.83
CA ASP A 149 4.39 -35.07 8.91
C ASP A 149 4.17 -35.81 7.59
N HIS A 150 2.92 -35.72 7.08
CA HIS A 150 2.49 -36.18 5.76
C HIS A 150 2.43 -37.68 5.52
N GLU A 151 1.39 -38.33 6.10
CA GLU A 151 0.65 -39.39 5.38
C GLU A 151 -0.67 -39.65 6.12
N VAL A 152 -1.66 -38.78 5.88
CA VAL A 152 -3.05 -39.02 6.33
C VAL A 152 -3.81 -39.59 5.14
N ILE A 153 -3.59 -40.84 4.79
CA ILE A 153 -4.57 -41.66 4.07
C ILE A 153 -4.18 -43.14 4.29
N GLY A 154 -5.03 -43.85 5.00
CA GLY A 154 -4.99 -45.30 5.03
C GLY A 154 -4.39 -45.90 6.29
N LEU A 155 -5.07 -45.81 7.40
CA LEU A 155 -5.02 -46.79 8.50
C LEU A 155 -6.38 -46.77 9.17
N ALA A 156 -7.32 -47.50 8.59
CA ALA A 156 -8.30 -48.20 9.42
C ALA A 156 -7.49 -49.18 10.30
N HIS A 157 -6.85 -48.68 11.35
CA HIS A 157 -6.47 -49.58 12.41
C HIS A 157 -7.76 -50.00 13.08
N GLU A 158 -8.07 -51.28 12.95
CA GLU A 158 -8.95 -52.02 13.81
C GLU A 158 -8.61 -51.61 15.26
N HIS A 159 -9.31 -50.60 15.77
CA HIS A 159 -9.43 -50.46 17.18
C HIS A 159 -10.26 -51.65 17.63
N GLU A 160 -9.59 -52.73 17.99
CA GLU A 160 -10.12 -53.77 18.82
C GLU A 160 -11.00 -53.14 19.88
N VAL A 161 -12.29 -53.36 19.79
CA VAL A 161 -13.23 -52.99 20.85
C VAL A 161 -12.65 -53.66 22.10
N ILE A 162 -12.10 -52.86 23.00
CA ILE A 162 -11.56 -53.38 24.28
C ILE A 162 -12.75 -54.02 24.97
N ASN A 163 -12.85 -55.35 24.80
CA ASN A 163 -13.72 -56.18 25.61
C ASN A 163 -13.11 -56.11 27.01
N ILE A 164 -13.68 -55.30 27.86
CA ILE A 164 -13.33 -55.18 29.25
C ILE A 164 -13.88 -56.45 29.94
N GLU A 165 -13.28 -57.62 29.69
CA GLU A 165 -13.36 -58.73 30.61
C GLU A 165 -12.37 -58.47 31.72
N ALA A 166 -12.92 -58.42 32.92
CA ALA A 166 -12.28 -58.12 34.18
C ALA A 166 -11.09 -59.05 34.48
N THR A 167 -9.87 -58.70 34.03
CA THR A 167 -8.65 -59.34 34.54
C THR A 167 -7.55 -58.28 34.59
N ASP A 168 -7.23 -57.95 35.80
CA ASP A 168 -6.14 -57.21 36.42
C ASP A 168 -6.47 -55.86 37.02
N THR A 169 -7.11 -55.90 38.17
CA THR A 169 -7.46 -54.78 39.03
C THR A 169 -6.40 -54.41 40.05
N ALA A 170 -5.11 -54.57 39.77
CA ALA A 170 -4.07 -54.47 40.80
C ALA A 170 -3.50 -53.05 41.07
N GLY A 171 -3.66 -52.10 40.17
CA GLY A 171 -2.93 -50.81 40.25
C GLY A 171 -3.44 -49.77 41.26
N LEU A 172 -4.71 -49.42 41.28
CA LEU A 172 -5.31 -48.41 42.18
C LEU A 172 -6.08 -49.00 43.37
N SER A 173 -6.31 -50.30 43.35
CA SER A 173 -7.21 -50.97 44.33
C SER A 173 -6.67 -50.94 45.75
N TYR A 174 -5.39 -50.89 46.00
CA TYR A 174 -4.80 -50.81 47.34
C TYR A 174 -4.84 -49.38 47.97
N LEU A 175 -5.09 -48.36 47.16
CA LEU A 175 -5.17 -46.97 47.62
C LEU A 175 -6.59 -46.50 47.84
N LEU A 176 -7.59 -47.22 47.36
CA LEU A 176 -9.01 -46.88 47.46
C LEU A 176 -9.69 -47.71 48.57
N ASP A 177 -10.68 -47.15 49.19
CA ASP A 177 -11.64 -47.84 50.05
C ASP A 177 -12.75 -48.46 49.18
N GLU A 178 -13.65 -49.32 49.77
CA GLU A 178 -14.77 -49.93 48.99
C GLU A 178 -15.64 -48.87 48.27
N GLU A 179 -15.89 -47.68 48.89
CA GLU A 179 -16.61 -46.59 48.28
C GLU A 179 -15.84 -46.02 47.08
N GLY A 180 -14.54 -45.88 47.18
CA GLY A 180 -13.66 -45.40 46.10
C GLY A 180 -13.61 -46.37 44.92
N LEU A 181 -13.59 -47.68 45.14
CA LEU A 181 -13.60 -48.70 44.09
C LEU A 181 -14.93 -48.67 43.30
N MET A 182 -16.07 -48.61 43.97
CA MET A 182 -17.39 -48.46 43.33
C MET A 182 -17.51 -47.17 42.52
N LEU A 183 -16.91 -46.07 43.00
CA LEU A 183 -16.87 -44.80 42.29
C LEU A 183 -16.02 -44.88 41.04
N ARG A 184 -14.81 -45.50 41.10
CA ARG A 184 -13.94 -45.75 39.97
C ARG A 184 -14.64 -46.53 38.86
N ASP A 185 -15.23 -47.67 39.22
CA ASP A 185 -15.93 -48.58 38.29
C ASP A 185 -17.12 -47.85 37.64
N THR A 186 -17.81 -47.02 38.41
CA THR A 186 -18.88 -46.17 37.88
C THR A 186 -18.32 -45.15 36.88
N CYS A 187 -17.19 -44.51 37.15
CA CYS A 187 -16.53 -43.55 36.26
C CYS A 187 -16.03 -44.23 34.96
N ILE A 188 -15.46 -45.45 35.06
CA ILE A 188 -15.04 -46.26 33.89
C ILE A 188 -16.26 -46.58 33.02
N PHE A 189 -17.35 -47.04 33.62
CA PHE A 189 -18.59 -47.35 32.87
C PHE A 189 -19.11 -46.13 32.14
N LEU A 190 -19.28 -44.98 32.82
CA LEU A 190 -19.76 -43.75 32.20
C LEU A 190 -18.85 -43.26 31.10
N ALA A 191 -17.52 -43.28 31.33
CA ALA A 191 -16.56 -42.87 30.32
C ALA A 191 -16.53 -43.80 29.10
N SER A 192 -16.69 -45.14 29.31
CA SER A 192 -16.74 -46.09 28.21
C SER A 192 -17.97 -45.94 27.33
N GLU A 193 -19.12 -45.64 27.92
CA GLU A 193 -20.34 -45.40 27.16
C GLU A 193 -20.27 -44.09 26.32
N LEU A 194 -19.65 -43.05 26.87
CA LEU A 194 -19.38 -41.80 26.13
C LEU A 194 -18.35 -42.07 25.01
N LEU A 195 -17.29 -42.83 25.30
CA LEU A 195 -16.31 -43.21 24.30
C LEU A 195 -16.93 -44.00 23.14
N LYS A 196 -17.75 -45.00 23.40
CA LYS A 196 -18.46 -45.78 22.34
C LYS A 196 -19.30 -44.86 21.42
N MET A 197 -20.02 -43.88 22.01
CA MET A 197 -20.80 -42.90 21.23
C MET A 197 -19.90 -42.12 20.26
N HIS A 198 -18.77 -41.56 20.77
CA HIS A 198 -17.86 -40.78 19.93
C HIS A 198 -17.15 -41.63 18.87
N VAL A 199 -16.77 -42.88 19.20
CA VAL A 199 -16.16 -43.80 18.22
C VAL A 199 -17.15 -44.16 17.11
N ALA A 200 -18.41 -44.44 17.45
CA ALA A 200 -19.45 -44.72 16.45
C ALA A 200 -19.68 -43.53 15.51
N ASN A 201 -19.79 -42.32 16.07
CA ASN A 201 -19.91 -41.10 15.28
C ASN A 201 -18.67 -40.86 14.40
N HIS A 202 -17.47 -41.12 14.92
CA HIS A 202 -16.22 -40.98 14.14
C HIS A 202 -16.18 -41.94 12.95
N ALA A 203 -16.56 -43.20 13.14
CA ALA A 203 -16.59 -44.18 12.05
C ALA A 203 -17.54 -43.77 10.91
N THR A 204 -18.71 -43.19 11.27
CA THR A 204 -19.68 -42.70 10.28
C THR A 204 -19.15 -41.54 9.47
N VAL A 205 -18.54 -40.55 10.17
CA VAL A 205 -17.98 -39.34 9.51
C VAL A 205 -16.78 -39.68 8.62
N VAL A 206 -15.93 -40.63 9.05
CA VAL A 206 -14.77 -41.07 8.24
C VAL A 206 -15.21 -41.75 6.95
N ALA A 207 -16.26 -42.60 6.98
CA ALA A 207 -16.79 -43.22 5.77
C ALA A 207 -17.25 -42.15 4.75
N ASP A 208 -18.01 -41.14 5.19
CA ASP A 208 -18.47 -40.09 4.26
C ASP A 208 -17.33 -39.15 3.84
N SER A 209 -16.32 -38.97 4.67
CA SER A 209 -15.11 -38.22 4.32
C SER A 209 -14.35 -38.87 3.16
N MET A 210 -14.31 -40.18 3.08
CA MET A 210 -13.68 -40.90 1.94
C MET A 210 -14.43 -40.64 0.63
N HIS A 211 -15.75 -40.64 0.63
CA HIS A 211 -16.56 -40.27 -0.55
C HIS A 211 -16.36 -38.83 -0.99
N TYR A 212 -16.21 -37.92 -0.08
CA TYR A 212 -15.89 -36.54 -0.39
C TYR A 212 -14.52 -36.43 -1.09
N GLN A 213 -13.53 -37.13 -0.59
CA GLN A 213 -12.19 -37.14 -1.19
C GLN A 213 -12.16 -37.74 -2.59
N GLU A 214 -12.93 -38.84 -2.82
CA GLU A 214 -13.10 -39.39 -4.16
C GLU A 214 -13.71 -38.39 -5.14
N SER A 215 -14.75 -37.66 -4.71
CA SER A 215 -15.39 -36.61 -5.51
C SER A 215 -14.45 -35.44 -5.80
N TYR A 216 -13.63 -35.07 -4.83
CA TYR A 216 -12.58 -34.06 -5.03
C TYR A 216 -11.54 -34.49 -6.08
N LEU A 217 -11.10 -35.76 -6.04
CA LEU A 217 -10.15 -36.26 -7.02
C LEU A 217 -10.76 -36.27 -8.43
N ARG A 218 -12.01 -36.67 -8.58
CA ARG A 218 -12.73 -36.62 -9.86
C ARG A 218 -12.85 -35.19 -10.40
N LEU A 219 -13.21 -34.24 -9.54
CA LEU A 219 -13.27 -32.81 -9.92
C LEU A 219 -11.90 -32.28 -10.32
N LYS A 220 -10.84 -32.68 -9.63
CA LYS A 220 -9.46 -32.34 -9.99
C LYS A 220 -9.06 -32.89 -11.34
N GLU A 221 -9.36 -34.14 -11.61
CA GLU A 221 -9.10 -34.77 -12.92
C GLU A 221 -9.87 -34.08 -14.06
N ALA A 222 -11.14 -33.72 -13.82
CA ALA A 222 -11.92 -32.93 -14.76
C ALA A 222 -11.32 -31.52 -14.98
N TYR A 223 -10.83 -30.89 -13.92
CA TYR A 223 -10.14 -29.63 -14.02
C TYR A 223 -8.84 -29.70 -14.81
N ASP A 224 -7.99 -30.68 -14.50
CA ASP A 224 -6.71 -30.90 -15.21
C ASP A 224 -6.93 -31.21 -16.69
N TYR A 225 -7.93 -32.05 -17.00
CA TYR A 225 -8.33 -32.37 -18.39
C TYR A 225 -8.81 -31.11 -19.13
N THR A 226 -9.67 -30.31 -18.50
CA THR A 226 -10.20 -29.08 -19.10
C THR A 226 -9.09 -28.08 -19.35
N GLN A 227 -8.16 -27.93 -18.38
CA GLN A 227 -6.98 -27.09 -18.52
C GLN A 227 -6.10 -27.48 -19.69
N LEU A 228 -5.85 -28.80 -19.87
CA LEU A 228 -5.05 -29.30 -20.99
C LEU A 228 -5.74 -29.02 -22.34
N ARG A 229 -7.06 -29.25 -22.40
CA ARG A 229 -7.86 -29.01 -23.61
C ARG A 229 -7.92 -27.51 -23.93
N TYR A 230 -8.06 -26.67 -22.91
CA TYR A 230 -8.03 -25.23 -23.05
C TYR A 230 -6.68 -24.69 -23.52
N GLN A 231 -5.55 -25.26 -23.03
CA GLN A 231 -4.22 -24.90 -23.52
C GLN A 231 -4.04 -25.27 -25.01
N LYS A 232 -4.54 -26.44 -25.45
CA LYS A 232 -4.54 -26.80 -26.86
C LYS A 232 -5.34 -25.82 -27.70
N LEU A 233 -6.51 -25.42 -27.21
CA LEU A 233 -7.34 -24.40 -27.84
C LEU A 233 -6.64 -23.04 -27.94
N GLN A 234 -5.98 -22.62 -26.85
CA GLN A 234 -5.19 -21.37 -26.85
C GLN A 234 -4.08 -21.41 -27.90
N ASN A 235 -3.34 -22.52 -27.99
CA ASN A 235 -2.30 -22.68 -28.99
C ASN A 235 -2.89 -22.59 -30.40
N TYR A 236 -4.03 -23.26 -30.65
CA TYR A 236 -4.73 -23.18 -31.93
C TYR A 236 -5.15 -21.74 -32.30
N ILE A 237 -5.68 -20.97 -31.32
CA ILE A 237 -6.15 -19.60 -31.55
C ILE A 237 -4.99 -18.60 -31.74
N PHE A 238 -3.94 -18.70 -30.92
CA PHE A 238 -2.90 -17.67 -30.83
C PHE A 238 -1.60 -18.02 -31.56
N VAL A 239 -1.31 -19.29 -31.78
CA VAL A 239 -0.03 -19.76 -32.34
C VAL A 239 -0.21 -20.39 -33.71
N ASP A 240 -1.08 -21.43 -33.83
CA ASP A 240 -1.25 -22.19 -35.06
C ASP A 240 -2.13 -21.44 -36.08
N GLY A 241 -3.13 -20.72 -35.59
CA GLY A 241 -4.08 -20.00 -36.42
C GLY A 241 -5.12 -20.90 -37.10
N GLN A 242 -6.17 -20.27 -37.63
CA GLN A 242 -7.20 -20.91 -38.42
C GLN A 242 -6.83 -20.93 -39.93
N THR A 243 -7.66 -21.52 -40.76
CA THR A 243 -7.44 -21.52 -42.23
C THR A 243 -7.32 -20.08 -42.75
N PRO A 244 -6.26 -19.75 -43.53
CA PRO A 244 -6.11 -18.40 -44.10
C PRO A 244 -7.32 -18.03 -44.97
N TYR A 245 -7.77 -16.76 -44.90
CA TYR A 245 -8.97 -16.34 -45.64
C TYR A 245 -8.83 -16.51 -47.18
N MET A 246 -7.61 -16.48 -47.72
CA MET A 246 -7.34 -16.70 -49.12
C MET A 246 -7.71 -18.10 -49.58
N ASP A 247 -7.53 -19.13 -48.72
CA ASP A 247 -7.91 -20.51 -49.01
C ASP A 247 -9.42 -20.69 -48.98
N ILE A 248 -10.10 -19.94 -48.11
CA ILE A 248 -11.57 -19.89 -48.04
C ILE A 248 -12.14 -19.26 -49.31
N LEU A 249 -11.52 -18.18 -49.82
CA LEU A 249 -11.92 -17.54 -51.06
C LEU A 249 -11.74 -18.44 -52.32
N ALA A 250 -10.87 -19.45 -52.25
CA ALA A 250 -10.71 -20.41 -53.35
C ALA A 250 -11.95 -21.32 -53.52
N ASN A 251 -12.65 -21.69 -52.42
CA ASN A 251 -13.84 -22.53 -52.41
C ASN A 251 -14.91 -22.01 -51.43
N PRO A 252 -15.51 -20.84 -51.67
CA PRO A 252 -16.39 -20.18 -50.69
C PRO A 252 -17.71 -20.93 -50.47
N GLY A 253 -18.21 -21.66 -51.50
CA GLY A 253 -19.47 -22.41 -51.39
C GLY A 253 -19.40 -23.61 -50.44
N SER A 254 -18.33 -24.42 -50.57
CA SER A 254 -18.15 -25.58 -49.69
C SER A 254 -17.90 -25.18 -48.22
N TYR A 255 -17.16 -24.07 -48.01
CA TYR A 255 -16.90 -23.54 -46.66
C TYR A 255 -18.16 -22.98 -46.01
N TRP A 256 -18.98 -22.26 -46.80
CA TRP A 256 -20.27 -21.74 -46.35
C TRP A 256 -21.24 -22.84 -45.90
N GLU A 257 -21.34 -23.94 -46.72
CA GLU A 257 -22.17 -25.08 -46.35
C GLU A 257 -21.73 -25.76 -45.05
N LYS A 258 -20.43 -25.91 -44.83
CA LYS A 258 -19.88 -26.43 -43.56
C LYS A 258 -20.20 -25.49 -42.40
N ALA A 259 -19.94 -24.19 -42.56
CA ALA A 259 -20.24 -23.19 -41.54
C ALA A 259 -21.74 -23.13 -41.19
N LYS A 260 -22.59 -23.33 -42.18
CA LYS A 260 -24.04 -23.37 -41.99
C LYS A 260 -24.50 -24.68 -41.31
N ALA A 261 -23.84 -25.79 -41.59
CA ALA A 261 -24.10 -27.05 -40.89
C ALA A 261 -23.74 -26.95 -39.42
N ASP A 262 -22.54 -26.42 -39.11
CA ASP A 262 -22.13 -26.17 -37.74
C ASP A 262 -23.06 -25.19 -36.96
N MET A 263 -23.65 -24.20 -37.65
CA MET A 263 -24.62 -23.31 -37.02
C MET A 263 -25.98 -24.00 -36.78
N ARG A 264 -26.38 -24.93 -37.66
CA ARG A 264 -27.60 -25.70 -37.48
C ARG A 264 -27.46 -26.72 -36.35
N SER A 265 -26.39 -27.50 -36.32
CA SER A 265 -26.16 -28.49 -35.25
C SER A 265 -26.19 -27.86 -33.88
N GLN A 266 -25.85 -26.58 -33.76
CA GLN A 266 -25.88 -25.83 -32.49
C GLN A 266 -27.29 -25.50 -31.98
N TYR A 267 -28.30 -25.40 -32.86
CA TYR A 267 -29.66 -24.97 -32.52
C TYR A 267 -30.76 -26.02 -32.85
N ASP A 268 -30.42 -27.11 -33.51
CA ASP A 268 -31.38 -28.11 -33.97
C ASP A 268 -31.47 -29.29 -33.00
N ILE A 269 -32.50 -29.26 -32.15
CA ILE A 269 -32.75 -30.24 -31.11
C ILE A 269 -33.28 -31.54 -31.69
N GLU A 270 -34.00 -31.50 -32.85
CA GLU A 270 -34.61 -32.68 -33.47
C GLU A 270 -33.56 -33.61 -34.12
N GLU A 271 -32.52 -33.08 -34.77
CA GLU A 271 -31.45 -33.89 -35.37
C GLU A 271 -30.61 -34.64 -34.33
N LEU A 272 -30.48 -34.07 -33.12
CA LEU A 272 -29.76 -34.69 -32.02
C LEU A 272 -30.53 -35.86 -31.40
N SER A 273 -31.86 -35.76 -31.33
CA SER A 273 -32.73 -36.78 -30.77
C SER A 273 -32.85 -37.99 -31.70
N ASP A 274 -32.72 -37.77 -33.03
CA ASP A 274 -32.84 -38.82 -34.02
C ASP A 274 -31.53 -39.59 -34.25
N SER A 275 -30.38 -38.95 -34.08
CA SER A 275 -29.06 -39.59 -34.21
C SER A 275 -28.75 -40.60 -33.09
N ILE A 276 -29.41 -40.46 -31.94
CA ILE A 276 -29.20 -41.32 -30.77
C ILE A 276 -30.12 -42.54 -30.79
N LYS A 277 -31.23 -42.46 -31.52
CA LYS A 277 -32.22 -43.58 -31.60
C LYS A 277 -31.84 -44.74 -32.50
N ASP A 278 -30.86 -44.55 -33.37
CA ASP A 278 -30.47 -45.55 -34.36
C ASP A 278 -29.41 -46.60 -33.91
N ASP A 279 -28.78 -46.45 -32.72
CA ASP A 279 -27.64 -47.28 -32.27
C ASP A 279 -27.87 -48.02 -30.91
N GLU A 280 -29.09 -48.47 -30.58
CA GLU A 280 -29.44 -49.00 -29.24
C GLU A 280 -29.00 -50.43 -28.93
N THR A 281 -28.19 -50.59 -27.82
CA THR A 281 -28.16 -51.79 -26.98
C THR A 281 -28.68 -51.42 -25.56
N PRO A 282 -29.43 -52.30 -24.87
CA PRO A 282 -30.20 -51.92 -23.64
C PRO A 282 -29.38 -51.58 -22.38
N GLU A 283 -28.08 -51.79 -22.36
CA GLU A 283 -27.19 -51.41 -21.25
C GLU A 283 -26.55 -50.03 -21.43
N GLU A 284 -26.65 -49.44 -22.63
CA GLU A 284 -26.19 -48.09 -22.95
C GLU A 284 -27.29 -47.03 -22.78
N GLU A 285 -28.60 -47.46 -22.74
CA GLU A 285 -29.75 -46.53 -22.64
C GLU A 285 -29.69 -45.55 -21.44
N GLU A 286 -29.26 -46.00 -20.24
CA GLU A 286 -29.17 -45.09 -19.06
C GLU A 286 -28.01 -44.09 -19.14
N ALA A 287 -26.92 -44.48 -19.80
CA ALA A 287 -25.78 -43.57 -19.99
C ALA A 287 -26.09 -42.54 -21.09
N ASP A 288 -26.72 -43.01 -22.18
CA ASP A 288 -27.08 -42.14 -23.32
C ASP A 288 -28.25 -41.19 -22.98
N GLU A 289 -29.22 -41.61 -22.17
CA GLU A 289 -30.28 -40.73 -21.68
C GLU A 289 -29.76 -39.56 -20.82
N ASN A 290 -28.71 -39.82 -20.04
CA ASN A 290 -28.04 -38.78 -19.26
C ASN A 290 -27.19 -37.85 -20.16
N ILE A 291 -26.53 -38.35 -21.18
CA ILE A 291 -25.77 -37.55 -22.15
C ILE A 291 -26.73 -36.67 -22.97
N LEU A 292 -27.83 -37.26 -23.45
CA LEU A 292 -28.88 -36.56 -24.17
C LEU A 292 -29.52 -35.45 -23.33
N SER A 293 -29.84 -35.72 -22.06
CA SER A 293 -30.41 -34.74 -21.16
C SER A 293 -29.47 -33.55 -20.93
N GLY A 294 -28.15 -33.78 -20.83
CA GLY A 294 -27.14 -32.74 -20.69
C GLY A 294 -26.99 -31.86 -21.95
N GLN A 295 -26.99 -32.47 -23.13
CA GLN A 295 -26.94 -31.76 -24.40
C GLN A 295 -28.23 -30.97 -24.68
N LEU A 296 -29.41 -31.55 -24.41
CA LEU A 296 -30.70 -30.84 -24.52
C LEU A 296 -30.80 -29.63 -23.59
N SER A 297 -30.26 -29.77 -22.37
CA SER A 297 -30.21 -28.65 -21.40
C SER A 297 -29.39 -27.51 -21.97
N ASN A 298 -28.17 -27.78 -22.49
CA ASN A 298 -27.28 -26.76 -23.04
C ASN A 298 -27.89 -26.05 -24.28
N HIS A 299 -28.52 -26.78 -25.18
CA HIS A 299 -29.17 -26.19 -26.37
C HIS A 299 -30.41 -25.38 -25.99
N GLY A 300 -31.20 -25.85 -25.05
CA GLY A 300 -32.36 -25.14 -24.50
C GLY A 300 -31.94 -23.81 -23.84
N GLU A 301 -30.86 -23.81 -23.07
CA GLU A 301 -30.32 -22.60 -22.43
C GLU A 301 -29.88 -21.54 -23.46
N LYS A 302 -29.21 -21.93 -24.54
CA LYS A 302 -28.80 -21.02 -25.63
C LYS A 302 -30.00 -20.38 -26.35
N ALA A 303 -31.02 -21.15 -26.64
CA ALA A 303 -32.25 -20.61 -27.27
C ALA A 303 -33.01 -19.65 -26.34
N VAL A 304 -33.09 -19.97 -25.06
CA VAL A 304 -33.69 -19.09 -24.03
C VAL A 304 -32.89 -17.78 -23.93
N LEU A 305 -31.55 -17.83 -23.93
CA LEU A 305 -30.69 -16.63 -23.92
C LEU A 305 -30.94 -15.73 -25.13
N LEU A 306 -31.06 -16.31 -26.33
CA LEU A 306 -31.35 -15.51 -27.54
C LEU A 306 -32.69 -14.77 -27.42
N VAL A 307 -33.76 -15.49 -27.03
CA VAL A 307 -35.09 -14.89 -26.83
C VAL A 307 -35.04 -13.80 -25.76
N PHE A 308 -34.35 -14.07 -24.66
CA PHE A 308 -34.14 -13.10 -23.58
C PHE A 308 -33.45 -11.84 -24.09
N CYS A 309 -32.37 -11.95 -24.87
CA CYS A 309 -31.66 -10.80 -25.42
C CYS A 309 -32.52 -9.99 -26.39
N ILE A 310 -33.37 -10.64 -27.20
CA ILE A 310 -34.35 -9.92 -28.06
C ILE A 310 -35.34 -9.11 -27.22
N VAL A 311 -35.84 -9.68 -26.13
CA VAL A 311 -36.74 -8.99 -25.20
C VAL A 311 -36.04 -7.80 -24.54
N GLN A 312 -34.77 -7.94 -24.14
CA GLN A 312 -33.99 -6.85 -23.56
C GLN A 312 -33.75 -5.70 -24.55
N LEU A 313 -33.47 -6.00 -25.82
CA LEU A 313 -33.33 -4.98 -26.85
C LEU A 313 -34.67 -4.25 -27.12
N PHE A 314 -35.76 -4.99 -27.08
CA PHE A 314 -37.10 -4.40 -27.18
C PHE A 314 -37.39 -3.44 -25.99
N LEU A 315 -37.10 -3.87 -24.76
CA LEU A 315 -37.25 -3.03 -23.57
C LEU A 315 -36.36 -1.77 -23.63
N LEU A 316 -35.13 -1.92 -24.08
CA LEU A 316 -34.22 -0.78 -24.28
C LEU A 316 -34.82 0.23 -25.28
N SER A 317 -35.41 -0.23 -26.38
CA SER A 317 -36.07 0.64 -27.35
C SER A 317 -37.29 1.38 -26.75
N CYS A 318 -38.03 0.73 -25.86
CA CYS A 318 -39.09 1.35 -25.08
C CYS A 318 -38.57 2.44 -24.13
N PHE A 319 -37.43 2.21 -23.44
CA PHE A 319 -36.79 3.24 -22.62
C PHE A 319 -36.33 4.46 -23.44
N TRP A 320 -35.81 4.25 -24.63
CA TRP A 320 -35.43 5.35 -25.53
C TRP A 320 -36.64 6.16 -25.97
N LEU A 321 -37.72 5.49 -26.34
CA LEU A 321 -38.97 6.14 -26.78
C LEU A 321 -39.59 6.94 -25.62
N THR A 322 -39.72 6.36 -24.45
CA THR A 322 -40.26 7.04 -23.26
C THR A 322 -39.43 8.25 -22.86
N SER A 323 -38.11 8.12 -22.87
CA SER A 323 -37.16 9.21 -22.59
C SER A 323 -37.29 10.32 -23.63
N PHE A 324 -37.45 9.97 -24.90
CA PHE A 324 -37.63 10.96 -25.97
C PHE A 324 -38.94 11.75 -25.77
N VAL A 325 -40.05 11.06 -25.51
CA VAL A 325 -41.35 11.68 -25.24
C VAL A 325 -41.26 12.60 -24.01
N PHE A 326 -40.66 12.13 -22.93
CA PHE A 326 -40.51 12.92 -21.72
C PHE A 326 -39.69 14.18 -21.94
N ILE A 327 -38.52 14.08 -22.56
CA ILE A 327 -37.68 15.24 -22.85
C ILE A 327 -38.35 16.20 -23.83
N TRP A 328 -39.08 15.67 -24.81
CA TRP A 328 -39.86 16.49 -25.75
C TRP A 328 -40.94 17.30 -25.02
N ILE A 329 -41.66 16.66 -24.08
CA ILE A 329 -42.68 17.35 -23.26
C ILE A 329 -42.01 18.42 -22.39
N VAL A 330 -40.92 18.09 -21.71
CA VAL A 330 -40.14 19.02 -20.85
C VAL A 330 -39.66 20.22 -21.70
N ASN A 331 -39.09 19.99 -22.89
CA ASN A 331 -38.64 21.05 -23.78
C ASN A 331 -39.82 21.97 -24.22
N ARG A 332 -41.01 21.39 -24.45
CA ARG A 332 -42.22 22.11 -24.79
C ARG A 332 -42.74 22.94 -23.61
N LEU A 333 -42.70 22.38 -22.40
CA LEU A 333 -43.09 23.06 -21.16
C LEU A 333 -42.13 24.20 -20.81
N ILE A 334 -40.83 23.99 -20.89
CA ILE A 334 -39.79 24.99 -20.64
C ILE A 334 -39.96 26.15 -21.63
N ALA A 335 -40.21 25.85 -22.91
CA ALA A 335 -40.49 26.89 -23.93
C ALA A 335 -41.75 27.69 -23.62
N ARG A 336 -42.71 27.16 -22.87
CA ARG A 336 -43.97 27.82 -22.50
C ARG A 336 -43.87 28.64 -21.22
N PHE A 337 -43.08 28.20 -20.25
CA PHE A 337 -42.99 28.80 -18.90
C PHE A 337 -41.81 29.74 -18.70
N THR A 338 -40.74 29.64 -19.47
CA THR A 338 -39.52 30.45 -19.25
C THR A 338 -39.29 31.48 -20.33
N ARG A 339 -38.75 32.66 -19.94
CA ARG A 339 -38.26 33.72 -20.86
C ARG A 339 -37.05 33.24 -21.73
N PHE A 340 -36.68 31.95 -21.64
CA PHE A 340 -35.61 31.37 -22.46
C PHE A 340 -36.12 31.09 -23.88
N LYS A 341 -35.87 31.99 -24.81
CA LYS A 341 -36.22 31.91 -26.23
C LYS A 341 -35.43 30.87 -27.05
N LYS A 342 -34.54 30.05 -26.46
CA LYS A 342 -33.76 29.04 -27.20
C LYS A 342 -34.41 27.65 -27.06
N ARG A 343 -35.19 27.29 -28.08
CA ARG A 343 -35.56 25.87 -28.28
C ARG A 343 -34.30 25.06 -28.60
N PHE A 344 -34.07 23.98 -27.87
CA PHE A 344 -33.02 23.03 -28.25
C PHE A 344 -33.38 22.40 -29.60
N ALA A 345 -32.40 22.22 -30.48
CA ALA A 345 -32.61 21.57 -31.76
C ALA A 345 -33.08 20.12 -31.51
N ILE A 346 -34.06 19.64 -32.27
CA ILE A 346 -34.66 18.30 -32.16
C ILE A 346 -33.55 17.21 -32.18
N ARG A 347 -32.49 17.39 -32.96
CA ARG A 347 -31.37 16.47 -33.03
C ARG A 347 -30.60 16.34 -31.71
N LEU A 348 -30.37 17.44 -31.02
CA LEU A 348 -29.71 17.46 -29.71
C LEU A 348 -30.59 16.79 -28.65
N LEU A 349 -31.92 16.99 -28.76
CA LEU A 349 -32.93 16.39 -27.92
C LEU A 349 -32.96 14.86 -28.05
N MET A 350 -32.81 14.33 -29.29
CA MET A 350 -32.69 12.90 -29.53
C MET A 350 -31.44 12.31 -28.86
N VAL A 351 -30.30 12.96 -28.94
CA VAL A 351 -29.06 12.48 -28.31
C VAL A 351 -29.19 12.48 -26.80
N TYR A 352 -29.81 13.49 -26.19
CA TYR A 352 -30.10 13.48 -24.76
C TYR A 352 -31.09 12.36 -24.38
N ALA A 353 -32.10 12.09 -25.21
CA ALA A 353 -33.07 11.02 -24.98
C ALA A 353 -32.40 9.65 -25.03
N LEU A 354 -31.55 9.41 -26.02
CA LEU A 354 -30.76 8.19 -26.11
C LEU A 354 -29.85 8.02 -24.88
N LEU A 355 -29.14 9.05 -24.50
CA LEU A 355 -28.25 8.98 -23.32
C LEU A 355 -29.02 8.67 -22.04
N ILE A 356 -30.10 9.41 -21.75
CA ILE A 356 -30.88 9.24 -20.53
C ILE A 356 -31.60 7.88 -20.53
N GLY A 357 -32.19 7.47 -21.66
CA GLY A 357 -32.83 6.15 -21.78
C GLY A 357 -31.86 5.01 -21.55
N THR A 358 -30.66 5.10 -22.11
CA THR A 358 -29.61 4.10 -21.93
C THR A 358 -29.12 4.04 -20.49
N VAL A 359 -28.90 5.21 -19.85
CA VAL A 359 -28.49 5.28 -18.42
C VAL A 359 -29.57 4.71 -17.51
N LEU A 360 -30.85 5.04 -17.74
CA LEU A 360 -31.95 4.51 -16.94
C LEU A 360 -32.06 2.98 -17.09
N TYR A 361 -31.96 2.47 -18.30
CA TYR A 361 -31.96 1.03 -18.56
C TYR A 361 -30.79 0.34 -17.83
N PHE A 362 -29.57 0.89 -17.99
CA PHE A 362 -28.35 0.35 -17.36
C PHE A 362 -28.51 0.27 -15.83
N PHE A 363 -29.02 1.31 -15.17
CA PHE A 363 -29.22 1.30 -13.73
C PHE A 363 -30.34 0.37 -13.28
N ILE A 364 -31.45 0.33 -13.99
CA ILE A 364 -32.60 -0.53 -13.61
C ILE A 364 -32.23 -2.00 -13.76
N TYR A 365 -31.66 -2.40 -14.89
CA TYR A 365 -31.35 -3.80 -15.14
C TYR A 365 -30.02 -4.25 -14.51
N GLY A 366 -29.00 -3.40 -14.46
CA GLY A 366 -27.72 -3.76 -13.83
C GLY A 366 -27.79 -3.88 -12.31
N PHE A 367 -28.78 -3.24 -11.66
CA PHE A 367 -28.91 -3.24 -10.20
C PHE A 367 -30.01 -4.18 -9.67
N PHE A 368 -31.08 -4.37 -10.42
CA PHE A 368 -32.25 -5.11 -9.92
C PHE A 368 -32.39 -6.53 -10.46
N TRP A 369 -31.53 -6.95 -11.39
CA TRP A 369 -31.65 -8.27 -11.97
C TRP A 369 -30.79 -9.30 -11.23
N ASN A 370 -31.46 -10.29 -10.62
CA ASN A 370 -30.90 -11.52 -10.08
C ASN A 370 -31.58 -12.68 -10.83
N GLY A 371 -30.98 -13.15 -11.90
CA GLY A 371 -31.48 -14.27 -12.73
C GLY A 371 -30.44 -15.38 -12.86
N ASP A 372 -30.76 -16.38 -13.69
CA ASP A 372 -29.89 -17.50 -14.01
C ASP A 372 -28.54 -17.03 -14.57
N GLU A 373 -27.45 -17.80 -14.31
CA GLU A 373 -26.08 -17.43 -14.66
C GLU A 373 -25.91 -17.11 -16.14
N MET A 374 -26.56 -17.84 -17.03
CA MET A 374 -26.46 -17.65 -18.46
C MET A 374 -27.21 -16.37 -18.94
N ALA A 375 -28.38 -16.09 -18.39
CA ALA A 375 -29.09 -14.83 -18.63
C ALA A 375 -28.28 -13.63 -18.11
N MET A 376 -27.57 -13.77 -16.98
CA MET A 376 -26.68 -12.75 -16.46
C MET A 376 -25.49 -12.46 -17.37
N THR A 377 -24.96 -13.47 -18.05
CA THR A 377 -23.89 -13.29 -19.05
C THR A 377 -24.39 -12.47 -20.25
N GLY A 378 -25.59 -12.76 -20.78
CA GLY A 378 -26.20 -11.96 -21.82
C GLY A 378 -26.44 -10.49 -21.42
N VAL A 379 -26.94 -10.25 -20.19
CA VAL A 379 -27.13 -8.90 -19.65
C VAL A 379 -25.78 -8.17 -19.53
N ARG A 380 -24.73 -8.85 -19.07
CA ARG A 380 -23.37 -8.28 -18.94
C ARG A 380 -22.86 -7.81 -20.30
N HIS A 381 -23.03 -8.59 -21.38
CA HIS A 381 -22.59 -8.21 -22.72
C HIS A 381 -23.39 -7.04 -23.28
N ILE A 382 -24.70 -7.02 -23.09
CA ILE A 382 -25.55 -5.89 -23.49
C ILE A 382 -25.16 -4.63 -22.72
N ASN A 383 -24.97 -4.73 -21.41
CA ASN A 383 -24.54 -3.62 -20.56
C ASN A 383 -23.18 -3.06 -20.98
N THR A 384 -22.24 -3.89 -21.40
CA THR A 384 -20.94 -3.46 -21.93
C THR A 384 -21.09 -2.59 -23.18
N LEU A 385 -21.95 -3.01 -24.13
CA LEU A 385 -22.24 -2.22 -25.32
C LEU A 385 -22.92 -0.88 -24.96
N LEU A 386 -23.87 -0.91 -24.03
CA LEU A 386 -24.56 0.29 -23.58
C LEU A 386 -23.64 1.26 -22.85
N TRP A 387 -22.70 0.75 -22.06
CA TRP A 387 -21.69 1.58 -21.43
C TRP A 387 -20.83 2.32 -22.45
N LEU A 388 -20.37 1.63 -23.51
CA LEU A 388 -19.67 2.27 -24.62
C LEU A 388 -20.51 3.38 -25.27
N LEU A 389 -21.79 3.13 -25.50
CA LEU A 389 -22.73 4.13 -26.05
C LEU A 389 -22.89 5.34 -25.12
N ILE A 390 -23.06 5.10 -23.81
CA ILE A 390 -23.15 6.17 -22.79
C ILE A 390 -21.89 7.05 -22.83
N VAL A 391 -20.72 6.43 -22.86
CA VAL A 391 -19.44 7.17 -22.86
C VAL A 391 -19.26 7.99 -24.12
N ILE A 392 -19.54 7.42 -25.30
CA ILE A 392 -19.46 8.16 -26.59
C ILE A 392 -20.45 9.35 -26.60
N LEU A 393 -21.71 9.11 -26.28
CA LEU A 393 -22.74 10.16 -26.27
C LEU A 393 -22.43 11.22 -25.21
N GLY A 394 -22.10 10.79 -23.99
CA GLY A 394 -21.78 11.68 -22.88
C GLY A 394 -20.54 12.54 -23.16
N SER A 395 -19.47 11.93 -23.65
CA SER A 395 -18.24 12.65 -24.03
C SER A 395 -18.50 13.70 -25.11
N LEU A 396 -19.22 13.35 -26.19
CA LEU A 396 -19.56 14.28 -27.27
C LEU A 396 -20.46 15.42 -26.79
N LEU A 397 -21.48 15.13 -25.96
CA LEU A 397 -22.38 16.14 -25.42
C LEU A 397 -21.65 17.12 -24.48
N LEU A 398 -20.74 16.63 -23.67
CA LEU A 398 -20.02 17.47 -22.71
C LEU A 398 -18.88 18.26 -23.37
N ARG A 399 -18.12 17.67 -24.31
CA ARG A 399 -16.99 18.33 -24.95
C ARG A 399 -17.39 19.25 -26.11
N VAL A 400 -18.18 18.76 -27.06
CA VAL A 400 -18.40 19.40 -28.36
C VAL A 400 -19.85 19.37 -28.76
N PRO A 401 -20.76 20.05 -28.02
CA PRO A 401 -22.20 20.03 -28.30
C PRO A 401 -22.56 20.54 -29.71
N ASP A 402 -21.79 21.48 -30.23
CA ASP A 402 -22.04 22.10 -31.56
C ASP A 402 -21.64 21.17 -32.72
N LYS A 403 -20.73 20.21 -32.50
CA LYS A 403 -20.19 19.29 -33.51
C LYS A 403 -20.61 17.83 -33.31
N ILE A 404 -21.61 17.55 -32.48
CA ILE A 404 -22.07 16.20 -32.11
C ILE A 404 -22.30 15.33 -33.34
N ARG A 405 -22.93 15.85 -34.41
CA ARG A 405 -23.20 15.07 -35.62
C ARG A 405 -21.93 14.53 -36.27
N HIS A 406 -20.86 15.33 -36.32
CA HIS A 406 -19.60 14.94 -36.94
C HIS A 406 -18.88 13.87 -36.06
N GLY A 407 -18.92 14.04 -34.73
CA GLY A 407 -18.40 13.06 -33.80
C GLY A 407 -19.14 11.72 -33.87
N LEU A 408 -20.48 11.74 -33.85
CA LEU A 408 -21.29 10.52 -33.96
C LEU A 408 -21.05 9.78 -35.26
N GLN A 409 -20.90 10.48 -36.39
CA GLN A 409 -20.59 9.84 -37.67
C GLN A 409 -19.17 9.26 -37.69
N LEU A 410 -18.23 9.88 -36.99
CA LEU A 410 -16.84 9.39 -36.88
C LEU A 410 -16.75 8.09 -36.05
N TYR A 411 -17.54 8.00 -34.95
CA TYR A 411 -17.56 6.78 -34.10
C TYR A 411 -18.60 5.74 -34.54
N SER A 412 -19.37 5.99 -35.61
CA SER A 412 -20.43 5.08 -36.07
C SER A 412 -19.89 3.71 -36.49
N ALA A 413 -18.78 3.66 -37.21
CA ALA A 413 -18.14 2.41 -37.61
C ALA A 413 -17.73 1.58 -36.37
N SER A 414 -17.09 2.24 -35.38
CA SER A 414 -16.67 1.60 -34.13
C SER A 414 -17.85 0.99 -33.38
N PHE A 415 -18.94 1.75 -33.26
CA PHE A 415 -20.15 1.28 -32.57
C PHE A 415 -20.83 0.13 -33.32
N MET A 416 -20.93 0.19 -34.65
CA MET A 416 -21.52 -0.88 -35.44
C MET A 416 -20.69 -2.17 -35.38
N LEU A 417 -19.37 -2.06 -35.41
CA LEU A 417 -18.50 -3.22 -35.24
C LEU A 417 -18.60 -3.81 -33.82
N ALA A 418 -18.64 -2.98 -32.78
CA ALA A 418 -18.85 -3.43 -31.41
C ALA A 418 -20.19 -4.16 -31.27
N LEU A 419 -21.26 -3.61 -31.84
CA LEU A 419 -22.56 -4.26 -31.87
C LEU A 419 -22.50 -5.63 -32.57
N PHE A 420 -21.85 -5.71 -33.73
CA PHE A 420 -21.70 -6.97 -34.47
C PHE A 420 -20.95 -8.01 -33.62
N ILE A 421 -19.81 -7.65 -33.04
CA ILE A 421 -18.97 -8.57 -32.25
C ILE A 421 -19.72 -9.10 -31.02
N ILE A 422 -20.38 -8.19 -30.28
CA ILE A 422 -21.15 -8.58 -29.10
C ILE A 422 -22.36 -9.45 -29.49
N SER A 423 -23.02 -9.14 -30.63
CA SER A 423 -24.09 -9.99 -31.15
C SER A 423 -23.60 -11.40 -31.53
N CYS A 424 -22.41 -11.52 -32.14
CA CYS A 424 -21.80 -12.82 -32.44
C CYS A 424 -21.55 -13.63 -31.18
N ARG A 425 -21.12 -12.96 -30.09
CA ARG A 425 -20.89 -13.62 -28.79
C ARG A 425 -22.19 -14.09 -28.13
N ILE A 426 -23.26 -13.27 -28.18
CA ILE A 426 -24.57 -13.63 -27.62
C ILE A 426 -25.20 -14.80 -28.37
N ILE A 427 -25.05 -14.81 -29.69
CA ILE A 427 -25.63 -15.84 -30.57
C ILE A 427 -24.74 -17.11 -30.61
N PHE A 428 -23.58 -17.11 -29.95
CA PHE A 428 -22.62 -18.25 -30.00
C PHE A 428 -22.28 -18.68 -31.43
N ILE A 429 -21.97 -17.72 -32.31
CA ILE A 429 -21.65 -18.02 -33.70
C ILE A 429 -20.43 -18.95 -33.81
N PRO A 430 -20.48 -20.10 -34.51
CA PRO A 430 -19.37 -21.01 -34.69
C PRO A 430 -18.16 -20.34 -35.35
N ASP A 431 -16.98 -20.82 -34.99
CA ASP A 431 -15.71 -20.27 -35.47
C ASP A 431 -15.60 -20.21 -36.98
N LYS A 432 -16.02 -21.26 -37.70
CA LYS A 432 -16.01 -21.30 -39.18
C LYS A 432 -16.86 -20.19 -39.80
N MET A 433 -18.02 -19.91 -39.21
CA MET A 433 -18.90 -18.84 -39.68
C MET A 433 -18.31 -17.47 -39.36
N LEU A 434 -17.68 -17.29 -38.21
CA LEU A 434 -17.01 -16.06 -37.82
C LEU A 434 -15.83 -15.75 -38.75
N VAL A 435 -14.99 -16.74 -39.06
CA VAL A 435 -13.85 -16.61 -39.99
C VAL A 435 -14.33 -16.17 -41.38
N PHE A 436 -15.48 -16.65 -41.82
CA PHE A 436 -16.06 -16.26 -43.11
C PHE A 436 -16.62 -14.84 -43.12
N LEU A 437 -17.32 -14.44 -42.05
CA LEU A 437 -18.06 -13.16 -41.98
C LEU A 437 -17.22 -11.95 -41.60
N LEU A 438 -16.20 -12.12 -40.73
CA LEU A 438 -15.46 -10.99 -40.14
C LEU A 438 -14.62 -10.20 -41.17
N PRO A 439 -13.83 -10.80 -42.09
CA PRO A 439 -13.01 -10.03 -43.03
C PRO A 439 -13.81 -9.11 -43.93
N PRO A 440 -14.91 -9.51 -44.60
CA PRO A 440 -15.70 -8.59 -45.41
C PRO A 440 -16.36 -7.48 -44.61
N ILE A 441 -16.81 -7.77 -43.39
CA ILE A 441 -17.40 -6.73 -42.51
C ILE A 441 -16.34 -5.71 -42.08
N LEU A 442 -15.11 -6.16 -41.76
CA LEU A 442 -13.98 -5.29 -41.47
C LEU A 442 -13.62 -4.40 -42.65
N LEU A 443 -13.62 -4.95 -43.86
CA LEU A 443 -13.34 -4.19 -45.08
C LEU A 443 -14.38 -3.08 -45.29
N VAL A 444 -15.66 -3.37 -45.11
CA VAL A 444 -16.75 -2.39 -45.16
C VAL A 444 -16.55 -1.31 -44.10
N ALA A 445 -16.18 -1.71 -42.88
CA ALA A 445 -15.96 -0.77 -41.78
C ALA A 445 -14.73 0.11 -42.01
N ILE A 446 -13.66 -0.39 -42.62
CA ILE A 446 -12.48 0.38 -43.01
C ILE A 446 -12.86 1.46 -44.05
N ILE A 447 -13.59 1.06 -45.10
CA ILE A 447 -14.04 2.01 -46.10
C ILE A 447 -14.92 3.10 -45.46
N TRP A 448 -15.84 2.70 -44.60
CA TRP A 448 -16.74 3.61 -43.86
C TRP A 448 -15.93 4.56 -42.96
N GLN A 449 -15.00 4.05 -42.18
CA GLN A 449 -14.16 4.86 -41.28
C GLN A 449 -13.28 5.81 -42.06
N LEU A 450 -12.66 5.34 -43.16
CA LEU A 450 -11.82 6.15 -44.02
C LEU A 450 -12.60 7.32 -44.63
N PHE A 451 -13.81 7.04 -45.14
CA PHE A 451 -14.70 8.09 -45.73
C PHE A 451 -15.02 9.17 -44.72
N PHE A 452 -15.40 8.79 -43.47
CA PHE A 452 -15.73 9.79 -42.45
C PHE A 452 -14.49 10.48 -41.88
N SER A 453 -13.37 9.79 -41.72
CA SER A 453 -12.12 10.41 -41.27
C SER A 453 -11.63 11.49 -42.25
N ILE A 454 -11.63 11.22 -43.55
CA ILE A 454 -11.27 12.23 -44.57
C ILE A 454 -12.27 13.37 -44.62
N ARG A 455 -13.57 13.08 -44.62
CA ARG A 455 -14.64 14.06 -44.75
C ARG A 455 -14.71 15.05 -43.59
N TYR A 456 -14.39 14.58 -42.36
CA TYR A 456 -14.54 15.33 -41.10
C TYR A 456 -13.23 15.71 -40.43
N ASN A 457 -12.07 15.42 -41.03
CA ASN A 457 -10.75 15.72 -40.48
C ASN A 457 -10.59 17.18 -39.98
N ARG A 458 -11.13 18.14 -40.70
CA ARG A 458 -11.09 19.58 -40.35
C ARG A 458 -12.35 20.10 -39.67
N LYS A 459 -13.45 19.32 -39.62
CA LYS A 459 -14.76 19.74 -39.10
C LYS A 459 -15.05 19.18 -37.71
N ALA A 460 -14.45 18.05 -37.36
CA ALA A 460 -14.53 17.46 -36.07
C ALA A 460 -13.56 18.16 -35.07
N ASP A 461 -13.60 17.79 -33.83
CA ASP A 461 -12.59 18.17 -32.85
C ASP A 461 -11.25 17.48 -33.16
N GLN A 462 -10.14 18.10 -32.80
CA GLN A 462 -8.80 17.54 -33.08
C GLN A 462 -8.58 16.17 -32.41
N ILE A 463 -9.06 16.03 -31.18
CA ILE A 463 -8.99 14.75 -30.43
C ILE A 463 -9.81 13.67 -31.14
N ASP A 464 -11.06 13.97 -31.50
CA ASP A 464 -11.95 13.01 -32.17
C ASP A 464 -11.40 12.60 -33.55
N SER A 465 -10.82 13.56 -34.29
CA SER A 465 -10.17 13.26 -35.56
C SER A 465 -8.97 12.32 -35.42
N THR A 466 -8.10 12.58 -34.43
CA THR A 466 -6.94 11.67 -34.17
C THR A 466 -7.38 10.29 -33.74
N LEU A 467 -8.38 10.17 -32.88
CA LEU A 467 -8.95 8.87 -32.47
C LEU A 467 -9.59 8.13 -33.66
N GLY A 468 -10.23 8.85 -34.58
CA GLY A 468 -10.77 8.27 -35.81
C GLY A 468 -9.68 7.67 -36.72
N TRP A 469 -8.54 8.33 -36.86
CA TRP A 469 -7.40 7.79 -37.61
C TRP A 469 -6.74 6.60 -36.91
N ILE A 470 -6.61 6.63 -35.58
CA ILE A 470 -6.10 5.49 -34.80
C ILE A 470 -7.04 4.29 -34.94
N SER A 471 -8.37 4.50 -34.86
CA SER A 471 -9.35 3.43 -35.09
C SER A 471 -9.19 2.80 -36.48
N LEU A 472 -8.97 3.62 -37.52
CA LEU A 472 -8.73 3.11 -38.86
C LEU A 472 -7.48 2.24 -38.94
N ALA A 473 -6.37 2.69 -38.31
CA ALA A 473 -5.13 1.90 -38.29
C ALA A 473 -5.33 0.54 -37.59
N ILE A 474 -6.08 0.52 -36.49
CA ILE A 474 -6.41 -0.71 -35.76
C ILE A 474 -7.29 -1.66 -36.60
N TYR A 475 -8.29 -1.13 -37.34
CA TYR A 475 -9.11 -1.96 -38.22
C TYR A 475 -8.30 -2.59 -39.36
N VAL A 476 -7.32 -1.86 -39.90
CA VAL A 476 -6.40 -2.39 -40.93
C VAL A 476 -5.53 -3.52 -40.33
N ILE A 477 -4.98 -3.33 -39.13
CA ILE A 477 -4.21 -4.39 -38.43
C ILE A 477 -5.09 -5.63 -38.18
N ALA A 478 -6.33 -5.42 -37.68
CA ALA A 478 -7.28 -6.49 -37.44
C ALA A 478 -7.65 -7.23 -38.75
N LEU A 479 -7.80 -6.50 -39.85
CA LEU A 479 -8.07 -7.11 -41.17
C LEU A 479 -6.89 -7.99 -41.61
N ILE A 480 -5.66 -7.50 -41.50
CA ILE A 480 -4.45 -8.28 -41.82
C ILE A 480 -4.39 -9.54 -40.99
N ALA A 481 -4.60 -9.45 -39.66
CA ALA A 481 -4.61 -10.61 -38.79
C ALA A 481 -5.69 -11.63 -39.19
N SER A 482 -6.91 -11.17 -39.46
CA SER A 482 -8.01 -12.05 -39.89
C SER A 482 -7.76 -12.73 -41.26
N PHE A 483 -7.14 -12.01 -42.22
CA PHE A 483 -6.74 -12.61 -43.50
C PHE A 483 -5.65 -13.68 -43.35
N SER A 484 -4.77 -13.53 -42.36
CA SER A 484 -3.70 -14.48 -42.04
C SER A 484 -4.18 -15.72 -41.29
N GLY A 485 -5.50 -15.84 -40.97
CA GLY A 485 -6.05 -16.93 -40.19
C GLY A 485 -6.17 -16.69 -38.68
N TYR A 486 -5.75 -15.52 -38.18
CA TYR A 486 -5.86 -15.16 -36.76
C TYR A 486 -7.12 -14.31 -36.48
N THR A 487 -8.28 -14.83 -36.91
CA THR A 487 -9.56 -14.11 -36.82
C THR A 487 -9.98 -13.83 -35.39
N PHE A 488 -9.72 -14.75 -34.48
CA PHE A 488 -10.04 -14.58 -33.06
C PHE A 488 -9.17 -13.53 -32.39
N VAL A 489 -7.88 -13.48 -32.73
CA VAL A 489 -6.96 -12.43 -32.26
C VAL A 489 -7.38 -11.06 -32.79
N ALA A 490 -7.80 -10.99 -34.06
CA ALA A 490 -8.33 -9.75 -34.63
C ALA A 490 -9.57 -9.25 -33.87
N LEU A 491 -10.45 -10.15 -33.49
CA LEU A 491 -11.66 -9.88 -32.75
C LEU A 491 -11.36 -9.39 -31.31
N LEU A 492 -10.48 -10.06 -30.59
CA LEU A 492 -10.00 -9.62 -29.27
C LEU A 492 -9.35 -8.24 -29.33
N PHE A 493 -8.51 -7.99 -30.35
CA PHE A 493 -7.84 -6.72 -30.54
C PHE A 493 -8.83 -5.58 -30.81
N MET A 494 -9.91 -5.85 -31.52
CA MET A 494 -10.96 -4.87 -31.75
C MET A 494 -11.78 -4.58 -30.49
N VAL A 495 -12.15 -5.59 -29.71
CA VAL A 495 -12.88 -5.41 -28.45
C VAL A 495 -12.02 -4.62 -27.46
N TRP A 496 -10.74 -4.95 -27.34
CA TRP A 496 -9.80 -4.15 -26.56
C TRP A 496 -9.81 -2.70 -26.98
N TRP A 497 -9.77 -2.42 -28.30
CA TRP A 497 -9.80 -1.06 -28.80
C TRP A 497 -11.07 -0.30 -28.41
N TYR A 498 -12.22 -0.96 -28.41
CA TYR A 498 -13.47 -0.30 -28.01
C TYR A 498 -13.47 0.12 -26.54
N PHE A 499 -12.98 -0.74 -25.65
CA PHE A 499 -12.82 -0.38 -24.25
C PHE A 499 -11.79 0.72 -24.08
N GLN A 500 -10.67 0.63 -24.79
CA GLN A 500 -9.61 1.64 -24.75
C GLN A 500 -10.12 2.98 -25.28
N LEU A 501 -10.91 2.99 -26.34
CA LEU A 501 -11.55 4.19 -26.88
C LEU A 501 -12.50 4.82 -25.85
N ALA A 502 -13.33 4.02 -25.19
CA ALA A 502 -14.21 4.49 -24.12
C ALA A 502 -13.44 5.07 -22.94
N ALA A 503 -12.35 4.42 -22.51
CA ALA A 503 -11.50 4.91 -21.44
C ALA A 503 -10.81 6.23 -21.81
N LEU A 504 -10.25 6.33 -23.01
CA LEU A 504 -9.62 7.55 -23.51
C LEU A 504 -10.64 8.71 -23.62
N LEU A 505 -11.83 8.46 -24.16
CA LEU A 505 -12.89 9.46 -24.24
C LEU A 505 -13.32 9.95 -22.86
N THR A 506 -13.38 9.07 -21.88
CA THR A 506 -13.67 9.42 -20.47
C THR A 506 -12.57 10.32 -19.89
N ILE A 507 -11.29 9.93 -20.06
CA ILE A 507 -10.15 10.70 -19.56
C ILE A 507 -10.11 12.10 -20.24
N PHE A 508 -10.28 12.17 -21.57
CA PHE A 508 -10.32 13.45 -22.28
C PHE A 508 -11.52 14.31 -21.88
N CYS A 509 -12.68 13.69 -21.63
CA CYS A 509 -13.84 14.40 -21.13
C CYS A 509 -13.59 15.02 -19.75
N ILE A 510 -13.00 14.25 -18.81
CA ILE A 510 -12.62 14.75 -17.48
C ILE A 510 -11.60 15.88 -17.60
N TYR A 511 -10.60 15.73 -18.47
CA TYR A 511 -9.57 16.74 -18.69
C TYR A 511 -10.15 18.05 -19.24
N ASP A 512 -11.09 17.97 -20.21
CA ASP A 512 -11.75 19.14 -20.79
C ASP A 512 -12.69 19.84 -19.78
N LEU A 513 -13.43 19.06 -18.98
CA LEU A 513 -14.22 19.59 -17.87
C LEU A 513 -13.34 20.31 -16.84
N LEU A 514 -12.18 19.75 -16.55
CA LEU A 514 -11.19 20.33 -15.64
C LEU A 514 -10.65 21.66 -16.17
N ASN A 515 -10.35 21.74 -17.48
CA ASN A 515 -9.92 22.98 -18.13
C ASN A 515 -11.03 24.05 -18.12
N ARG A 516 -12.29 23.66 -18.33
CA ARG A 516 -13.44 24.58 -18.21
C ARG A 516 -13.65 25.04 -16.76
N TYR A 517 -13.48 24.16 -15.78
CA TYR A 517 -13.50 24.53 -14.37
C TYR A 517 -12.39 25.54 -14.06
N LYS A 518 -11.16 25.30 -14.59
CA LYS A 518 -10.04 26.23 -14.45
C LYS A 518 -10.42 27.62 -14.98
N ALA A 519 -10.79 27.69 -16.26
CA ALA A 519 -11.09 28.96 -16.92
C ALA A 519 -12.28 29.71 -16.28
N ARG A 520 -13.32 29.02 -15.79
CA ARG A 520 -14.54 29.64 -15.28
C ARG A 520 -14.46 30.06 -13.82
N TRP A 521 -13.81 29.23 -12.98
CA TRP A 521 -13.83 29.37 -11.52
C TRP A 521 -12.44 29.49 -10.89
N LEU A 522 -11.50 28.68 -11.34
CA LEU A 522 -10.20 28.56 -10.71
C LEU A 522 -9.34 29.81 -10.98
N ASP A 523 -9.30 30.30 -12.22
CA ASP A 523 -8.48 31.47 -12.60
C ASP A 523 -8.89 32.71 -11.79
N LYS A 524 -10.19 32.92 -11.54
CA LYS A 524 -10.69 34.00 -10.68
C LYS A 524 -10.26 33.83 -9.23
N ARG A 525 -10.26 32.60 -8.70
CA ARG A 525 -9.78 32.28 -7.34
C ARG A 525 -8.28 32.47 -7.23
N VAL A 526 -7.54 32.04 -8.25
CA VAL A 526 -6.08 32.20 -8.30
C VAL A 526 -5.71 33.68 -8.34
N GLU A 527 -6.41 34.50 -9.13
CA GLU A 527 -6.21 35.95 -9.18
C GLU A 527 -6.52 36.61 -7.84
N ALA A 528 -7.62 36.24 -7.19
CA ALA A 528 -7.96 36.72 -5.85
C ALA A 528 -6.92 36.27 -4.80
N ALA A 529 -6.42 35.03 -4.87
CA ALA A 529 -5.36 34.54 -4.01
C ALA A 529 -4.02 35.24 -4.29
N ARG A 530 -3.69 35.45 -5.57
CA ARG A 530 -2.52 36.21 -6.00
C ARG A 530 -2.50 37.62 -5.42
N ASN A 531 -3.64 38.28 -5.36
CA ASN A 531 -3.78 39.63 -4.77
C ASN A 531 -3.66 39.62 -3.24
N ARG A 532 -3.94 38.49 -2.58
CA ARG A 532 -3.74 38.32 -1.12
C ARG A 532 -2.31 38.02 -0.73
N ILE A 533 -1.55 37.31 -1.61
CA ILE A 533 -0.14 36.97 -1.38
C ILE A 533 0.73 38.11 -1.93
N THR A 534 0.72 39.27 -1.26
CA THR A 534 1.54 40.43 -1.65
C THR A 534 2.92 40.46 -1.02
N TYR A 535 3.14 39.59 -0.03
CA TYR A 535 4.35 39.54 0.78
C TYR A 535 5.52 38.75 0.16
N VAL A 536 5.28 38.01 -0.93
CA VAL A 536 6.30 37.25 -1.64
C VAL A 536 6.33 37.66 -3.11
N THR A 537 7.51 37.85 -3.68
CA THR A 537 7.73 38.20 -5.08
C THR A 537 8.50 37.11 -5.82
N GLY A 538 8.25 36.94 -7.14
CA GLY A 538 8.96 35.97 -7.99
C GLY A 538 8.31 34.59 -8.00
N ASP A 539 9.12 33.57 -8.33
CA ASP A 539 8.69 32.18 -8.51
C ASP A 539 8.09 31.55 -7.23
N ASP A 540 8.50 32.01 -6.06
CA ASP A 540 7.96 31.54 -4.77
C ASP A 540 6.50 31.92 -4.60
N ARG A 541 6.03 32.97 -5.25
CA ARG A 541 4.62 33.37 -5.23
C ARG A 541 3.73 32.39 -5.99
N GLU A 542 4.22 31.85 -7.09
CA GLU A 542 3.48 30.85 -7.86
C GLU A 542 3.39 29.51 -7.12
N SER A 543 4.46 29.11 -6.42
CA SER A 543 4.44 27.91 -5.61
C SER A 543 3.43 27.98 -4.46
N LEU A 544 3.29 29.13 -3.82
CA LEU A 544 2.30 29.37 -2.75
C LEU A 544 0.84 29.33 -3.24
N LEU A 545 0.60 29.59 -4.55
CA LEU A 545 -0.72 29.46 -5.15
C LEU A 545 -1.18 28.00 -5.33
N PHE A 546 -0.26 27.02 -5.16
CA PHE A 546 -0.59 25.59 -5.24
C PHE A 546 -1.72 25.20 -4.26
N GLY A 547 -1.80 25.81 -3.09
CA GLY A 547 -2.91 25.61 -2.14
C GLY A 547 -4.30 25.90 -2.74
N THR A 548 -4.37 26.77 -3.77
CA THR A 548 -5.61 27.07 -4.51
C THR A 548 -5.79 26.16 -5.71
N THR A 549 -4.71 25.70 -6.34
CA THR A 549 -4.70 24.92 -7.59
C THR A 549 -4.47 23.43 -7.39
N TRP A 550 -4.28 22.95 -6.15
CA TRP A 550 -3.88 21.59 -5.82
C TRP A 550 -4.71 20.51 -6.51
N PHE A 551 -6.04 20.67 -6.55
CA PHE A 551 -6.95 19.71 -7.16
C PHE A 551 -6.78 19.65 -8.69
N TYR A 552 -6.64 20.81 -9.33
CA TYR A 552 -6.40 20.89 -10.78
C TYR A 552 -5.05 20.25 -11.14
N GLU A 553 -4.00 20.54 -10.39
CA GLU A 553 -2.66 19.98 -10.61
C GLU A 553 -2.62 18.47 -10.34
N LEU A 554 -3.33 17.99 -9.31
CA LEU A 554 -3.48 16.57 -9.04
C LEU A 554 -4.13 15.85 -10.23
N MET A 555 -5.29 16.29 -10.65
CA MET A 555 -6.03 15.68 -11.76
C MET A 555 -5.26 15.73 -13.08
N LYS A 556 -4.55 16.82 -13.34
CA LYS A 556 -3.70 16.97 -14.51
C LYS A 556 -2.53 15.97 -14.51
N GLN A 557 -1.85 15.81 -13.38
CA GLN A 557 -0.74 14.87 -13.25
C GLN A 557 -1.20 13.41 -13.27
N MET A 558 -2.41 13.11 -12.78
CA MET A 558 -2.98 11.76 -12.79
C MET A 558 -3.52 11.35 -14.16
N ALA A 559 -3.60 12.23 -15.14
CA ALA A 559 -4.09 11.89 -16.49
C ALA A 559 -3.20 10.82 -17.17
N ILE A 560 -1.86 10.92 -17.05
CA ILE A 560 -0.92 9.94 -17.65
C ILE A 560 -1.03 8.58 -16.95
N PRO A 561 -0.95 8.48 -15.60
CA PRO A 561 -1.24 7.24 -14.89
C PRO A 561 -2.60 6.62 -15.24
N ALA A 562 -3.64 7.43 -15.41
CA ALA A 562 -4.97 6.97 -15.78
C ALA A 562 -4.99 6.30 -17.17
N VAL A 563 -4.30 6.87 -18.16
CA VAL A 563 -4.14 6.26 -19.50
C VAL A 563 -3.35 4.95 -19.40
N LEU A 564 -2.25 4.93 -18.65
CA LEU A 564 -1.44 3.72 -18.46
C LEU A 564 -2.19 2.61 -17.73
N LEU A 565 -3.01 2.97 -16.73
CA LEU A 565 -3.84 2.00 -16.00
C LEU A 565 -5.00 1.49 -16.86
N SER A 566 -5.53 2.31 -17.77
CA SER A 566 -6.61 1.90 -18.67
C SER A 566 -6.19 0.80 -19.65
N LEU A 567 -4.91 0.71 -20.04
CA LEU A 567 -4.41 -0.31 -20.96
C LEU A 567 -4.65 -1.74 -20.43
N PRO A 568 -4.07 -2.16 -19.28
CA PRO A 568 -4.29 -3.50 -18.75
C PRO A 568 -5.75 -3.73 -18.35
N TRP A 569 -6.43 -2.70 -17.83
CA TRP A 569 -7.85 -2.81 -17.50
C TRP A 569 -8.70 -3.13 -18.73
N CYS A 570 -8.49 -2.43 -19.85
CA CYS A 570 -9.22 -2.67 -21.08
C CYS A 570 -8.85 -4.02 -21.72
N ILE A 571 -7.61 -4.51 -21.55
CA ILE A 571 -7.22 -5.86 -21.98
C ILE A 571 -7.96 -6.90 -21.14
N SER A 572 -7.99 -6.73 -19.82
CA SER A 572 -8.73 -7.63 -18.92
C SER A 572 -10.21 -7.71 -19.31
N LEU A 573 -10.87 -6.56 -19.50
CA LEU A 573 -12.27 -6.50 -19.92
C LEU A 573 -12.53 -7.15 -21.29
N SER A 574 -11.59 -7.03 -22.22
CA SER A 574 -11.73 -7.65 -23.54
C SER A 574 -11.61 -9.17 -23.49
N LEU A 575 -10.74 -9.67 -22.65
CA LEU A 575 -10.55 -11.12 -22.43
C LEU A 575 -11.71 -11.72 -21.63
N ASP A 576 -12.26 -10.97 -20.66
CA ASP A 576 -13.44 -11.36 -19.86
C ASP A 576 -14.70 -11.59 -20.72
N ILE A 577 -14.89 -10.83 -21.82
CA ILE A 577 -16.00 -11.08 -22.76
C ILE A 577 -15.93 -12.46 -23.41
N PHE A 578 -14.73 -12.99 -23.59
CA PHE A 578 -14.48 -14.27 -24.22
C PHE A 578 -14.04 -15.35 -23.22
N ASP A 579 -14.20 -15.09 -21.92
CA ASP A 579 -13.84 -15.99 -20.82
C ASP A 579 -12.36 -16.43 -20.83
N PHE A 580 -11.47 -15.54 -21.34
CA PHE A 580 -10.00 -15.72 -21.35
C PHE A 580 -9.28 -14.91 -20.26
N ASP A 581 -9.95 -14.57 -19.19
CA ASP A 581 -9.40 -13.78 -18.08
C ASP A 581 -8.19 -14.43 -17.41
N THR A 582 -8.12 -15.77 -17.36
CA THR A 582 -6.98 -16.54 -16.85
C THR A 582 -5.68 -16.22 -17.58
N LEU A 583 -5.72 -15.99 -18.90
CA LEU A 583 -4.57 -15.54 -19.70
C LEU A 583 -4.07 -14.16 -19.25
N PHE A 584 -5.01 -13.26 -18.99
CA PHE A 584 -4.67 -11.93 -18.51
C PHE A 584 -3.97 -12.00 -17.15
N TYR A 585 -4.52 -12.77 -16.20
CA TYR A 585 -3.94 -12.92 -14.87
C TYR A 585 -2.51 -13.45 -14.96
N LYS A 586 -2.29 -14.51 -15.76
CA LYS A 586 -0.97 -15.08 -15.99
C LYS A 586 0.00 -14.07 -16.58
N PHE A 587 -0.37 -13.38 -17.66
CA PHE A 587 0.48 -12.35 -18.30
C PHE A 587 0.74 -11.13 -17.42
N TYR A 588 -0.27 -10.69 -16.66
CA TYR A 588 -0.21 -9.46 -15.89
C TYR A 588 0.52 -9.62 -14.56
N TYR A 589 0.30 -10.73 -13.87
CA TYR A 589 0.85 -10.97 -12.53
C TYR A 589 2.12 -11.81 -12.56
N ASP A 590 2.23 -12.77 -13.46
CA ASP A 590 3.41 -13.63 -13.53
C ASP A 590 4.62 -12.81 -13.98
N PRO A 591 5.77 -13.00 -13.35
CA PRO A 591 6.97 -12.29 -13.73
C PRO A 591 7.51 -12.83 -15.05
N PHE A 592 7.67 -11.96 -16.05
CA PHE A 592 8.31 -12.29 -17.32
C PHE A 592 9.84 -12.30 -17.25
N VAL A 593 10.43 -11.72 -16.21
CA VAL A 593 11.85 -11.85 -15.84
C VAL A 593 11.91 -12.41 -14.43
N GLN A 594 12.47 -13.59 -14.30
CA GLN A 594 12.80 -14.21 -13.00
C GLN A 594 14.27 -14.65 -13.01
N LEU A 595 15.02 -14.20 -12.01
CA LEU A 595 16.34 -14.71 -11.73
C LEU A 595 16.32 -15.47 -10.41
N PHE A 596 16.93 -16.64 -10.38
CA PHE A 596 17.00 -17.48 -9.19
C PHE A 596 18.43 -17.48 -8.65
N ASP A 597 18.57 -17.51 -7.34
CA ASP A 597 19.87 -17.73 -6.69
C ASP A 597 20.21 -19.23 -6.68
N LYS A 598 21.41 -19.57 -6.23
CA LYS A 598 21.89 -20.96 -6.11
C LYS A 598 20.97 -21.84 -5.23
N ASP A 599 20.26 -21.22 -4.31
CA ASP A 599 19.32 -21.87 -3.40
C ASP A 599 17.88 -21.98 -3.95
N GLY A 600 17.66 -21.66 -5.25
CA GLY A 600 16.33 -21.70 -5.87
C GLY A 600 15.39 -20.55 -5.46
N ILE A 601 15.87 -19.57 -4.71
CA ILE A 601 15.07 -18.41 -4.29
C ILE A 601 15.05 -17.37 -5.41
N ALA A 602 13.86 -16.90 -5.79
CA ALA A 602 13.70 -15.85 -6.78
C ALA A 602 14.29 -14.51 -6.28
N THR A 603 15.38 -14.07 -6.91
CA THR A 603 16.13 -12.87 -6.53
C THR A 603 15.76 -11.63 -7.34
N LEU A 604 15.13 -11.78 -8.48
CA LEU A 604 14.59 -10.68 -9.27
C LEU A 604 13.28 -11.12 -9.90
N CYS A 605 12.20 -10.40 -9.64
CA CYS A 605 10.89 -10.68 -10.19
C CYS A 605 10.31 -9.40 -10.82
N ILE A 606 10.22 -9.38 -12.15
CA ILE A 606 9.62 -8.26 -12.87
C ILE A 606 8.37 -8.75 -13.59
N SER A 607 7.20 -8.21 -13.19
CA SER A 607 5.91 -8.44 -13.84
C SER A 607 5.35 -7.15 -14.41
N VAL A 608 4.41 -7.23 -15.35
CA VAL A 608 3.72 -6.06 -15.93
C VAL A 608 3.03 -5.25 -14.82
N ASN A 609 2.37 -5.93 -13.88
CA ASN A 609 1.73 -5.32 -12.72
C ASN A 609 2.72 -4.52 -11.86
N SER A 610 3.92 -5.06 -11.60
CA SER A 610 4.93 -4.37 -10.81
C SER A 610 5.41 -3.08 -11.49
N ILE A 611 5.60 -3.10 -12.81
CA ILE A 611 6.00 -1.92 -13.59
C ILE A 611 4.92 -0.84 -13.51
N ILE A 612 3.66 -1.20 -13.78
CA ILE A 612 2.55 -0.24 -13.78
C ILE A 612 2.36 0.38 -12.39
N ARG A 613 2.41 -0.43 -11.31
CA ARG A 613 2.34 0.07 -9.93
C ARG A 613 3.45 1.07 -9.63
N LEU A 614 4.68 0.79 -10.05
CA LEU A 614 5.81 1.70 -9.84
C LEU A 614 5.66 3.00 -10.64
N ILE A 615 5.18 2.94 -11.89
CA ILE A 615 4.90 4.15 -12.67
C ILE A 615 3.82 5.00 -12.01
N ILE A 616 2.72 4.39 -11.54
CA ILE A 616 1.66 5.11 -10.83
C ILE A 616 2.23 5.77 -9.56
N LEU A 617 2.99 5.00 -8.77
CA LEU A 617 3.64 5.49 -7.55
C LEU A 617 4.58 6.67 -7.84
N PHE A 618 5.34 6.62 -8.95
CA PHE A 618 6.20 7.72 -9.39
C PHE A 618 5.41 9.02 -9.58
N TYR A 619 4.28 8.99 -10.30
CA TYR A 619 3.45 10.17 -10.52
C TYR A 619 2.79 10.68 -9.23
N VAL A 620 2.33 9.76 -8.37
CA VAL A 620 1.80 10.11 -7.04
C VAL A 620 2.87 10.80 -6.20
N LEU A 621 4.07 10.23 -6.12
CA LEU A 621 5.16 10.82 -5.33
C LEU A 621 5.65 12.15 -5.92
N ARG A 622 5.66 12.29 -7.26
CA ARG A 622 5.95 13.56 -7.90
C ARG A 622 4.97 14.66 -7.46
N TYR A 623 3.68 14.33 -7.42
CA TYR A 623 2.67 15.26 -6.89
C TYR A 623 2.85 15.53 -5.41
N CYS A 624 3.08 14.50 -4.59
CA CYS A 624 3.34 14.62 -3.17
C CYS A 624 4.57 15.50 -2.88
N ASN A 625 5.64 15.33 -3.65
CA ASN A 625 6.84 16.17 -3.54
C ASN A 625 6.50 17.65 -3.72
N GLN A 626 5.76 17.98 -4.78
CA GLN A 626 5.33 19.36 -5.03
C GLN A 626 4.42 19.89 -3.91
N ALA A 627 3.49 19.08 -3.42
CA ALA A 627 2.59 19.44 -2.33
C ALA A 627 3.34 19.69 -1.02
N ILE A 628 4.26 18.81 -0.66
CA ILE A 628 5.07 18.92 0.58
C ILE A 628 5.95 20.16 0.53
N HIS A 629 6.62 20.44 -0.62
CA HIS A 629 7.41 21.67 -0.79
C HIS A 629 6.56 22.92 -0.56
N THR A 630 5.36 22.96 -1.13
CA THR A 630 4.47 24.11 -0.96
C THR A 630 4.01 24.28 0.50
N ILE A 631 3.68 23.18 1.17
CA ILE A 631 3.32 23.20 2.59
C ILE A 631 4.51 23.69 3.43
N TRP A 632 5.71 23.16 3.16
CA TRP A 632 6.93 23.55 3.84
C TRP A 632 7.24 25.04 3.66
N GLN A 633 7.14 25.57 2.44
CA GLN A 633 7.31 26.98 2.15
C GLN A 633 6.29 27.83 2.92
N HIS A 634 5.01 27.46 2.86
CA HIS A 634 3.95 28.18 3.56
C HIS A 634 4.16 28.24 5.08
N LEU A 635 4.54 27.12 5.69
CA LEU A 635 4.85 27.04 7.11
C LEU A 635 6.07 27.87 7.48
N SER A 636 7.12 27.83 6.68
CA SER A 636 8.36 28.57 6.88
C SER A 636 8.12 30.07 6.80
N TYR A 637 7.40 30.55 5.79
CA TYR A 637 7.01 31.95 5.68
C TYR A 637 6.14 32.42 6.85
N LYS A 638 5.16 31.61 7.25
CA LYS A 638 4.29 31.93 8.40
C LYS A 638 5.06 32.02 9.71
N THR A 639 6.01 31.12 9.92
CA THR A 639 6.86 31.11 11.12
C THR A 639 7.80 32.31 11.14
N PHE A 640 8.40 32.63 10.00
CA PHE A 640 9.28 33.78 9.86
C PHE A 640 8.53 35.10 10.13
N MET A 641 7.33 35.29 9.56
CA MET A 641 6.49 36.46 9.79
C MET A 641 6.12 36.66 11.28
N ARG A 642 5.79 35.53 11.96
CA ARG A 642 5.51 35.58 13.42
C ARG A 642 6.72 36.01 14.23
N LYS A 643 7.92 35.50 13.88
CA LYS A 643 9.15 35.77 14.65
C LYS A 643 9.62 37.22 14.50
N HIS A 644 9.44 37.84 13.33
CA HIS A 644 9.99 39.15 13.01
C HIS A 644 8.96 40.28 13.02
N HIS A 645 7.69 40.01 13.36
CA HIS A 645 6.58 41.00 13.37
C HIS A 645 6.50 41.86 12.08
N ARG A 646 6.89 41.29 10.92
CA ARG A 646 6.91 41.98 9.62
C ARG A 646 5.75 41.48 8.74
N ASN A 647 5.19 42.39 7.95
CA ASN A 647 4.10 42.10 7.03
C ASN A 647 4.59 41.80 5.60
N ASN A 648 5.86 42.12 5.28
CA ASN A 648 6.42 41.90 3.94
C ASN A 648 7.80 41.26 4.05
N ILE A 649 8.04 40.24 3.21
CA ILE A 649 9.29 39.49 3.12
C ILE A 649 9.79 39.62 1.68
N ARG A 650 11.09 39.88 1.50
CA ARG A 650 11.76 39.74 0.19
C ARG A 650 12.13 38.29 -0.06
N ALA A 651 12.04 37.83 -1.30
CA ALA A 651 12.28 36.43 -1.70
C ALA A 651 13.65 35.88 -1.23
N ASN A 652 14.65 36.72 -1.07
CA ASN A 652 16.02 36.33 -0.68
C ASN A 652 16.27 36.30 0.84
N GLU A 653 15.30 36.65 1.67
CA GLU A 653 15.48 36.67 3.13
C GLU A 653 15.39 35.29 3.77
N ILE A 654 14.78 34.31 3.09
CA ILE A 654 14.63 32.93 3.58
C ILE A 654 15.20 31.97 2.55
N ASN A 655 16.25 31.25 2.89
CA ASN A 655 16.80 30.22 2.04
C ASN A 655 16.10 28.88 2.34
N LEU A 656 15.18 28.49 1.47
CA LEU A 656 14.43 27.22 1.58
C LEU A 656 15.00 26.08 0.73
N SER A 657 16.06 26.36 -0.07
CA SER A 657 16.61 25.40 -1.03
C SER A 657 17.10 24.12 -0.37
N LEU A 658 17.76 24.24 0.79
CA LEU A 658 18.28 23.09 1.53
C LEU A 658 17.14 22.20 2.06
N GLY A 659 16.11 22.79 2.63
CA GLY A 659 14.93 22.05 3.12
C GLY A 659 14.20 21.31 1.98
N ASN A 660 14.01 21.99 0.86
CA ASN A 660 13.39 21.41 -0.34
C ASN A 660 14.23 20.26 -0.90
N SER A 661 15.56 20.39 -0.94
CA SER A 661 16.45 19.33 -1.40
C SER A 661 16.41 18.10 -0.51
N ILE A 662 16.42 18.27 0.82
CA ILE A 662 16.34 17.18 1.78
C ILE A 662 15.01 16.43 1.62
N ILE A 663 13.89 17.13 1.52
CA ILE A 663 12.56 16.54 1.33
C ILE A 663 12.54 15.70 0.05
N SER A 664 13.03 16.26 -1.06
CA SER A 664 13.09 15.54 -2.34
C SER A 664 13.98 14.30 -2.27
N ILE A 665 15.16 14.39 -1.66
CA ILE A 665 16.08 13.25 -1.51
C ILE A 665 15.42 12.13 -0.70
N LEU A 666 14.82 12.44 0.45
CA LEU A 666 14.17 11.46 1.31
C LEU A 666 13.01 10.76 0.58
N LEU A 667 12.21 11.52 -0.16
CA LEU A 667 11.06 11.00 -0.89
C LEU A 667 11.49 10.07 -2.04
N TRP A 668 12.51 10.48 -2.82
CA TRP A 668 13.03 9.65 -3.91
C TRP A 668 13.85 8.44 -3.43
N MET A 669 14.53 8.54 -2.27
CA MET A 669 15.14 7.38 -1.60
C MET A 669 14.07 6.36 -1.16
N GLY A 670 12.95 6.85 -0.60
CA GLY A 670 11.81 6.00 -0.27
C GLY A 670 11.25 5.29 -1.51
N TYR A 671 11.13 5.99 -2.65
CA TYR A 671 10.73 5.38 -3.91
C TYR A 671 11.70 4.29 -4.37
N ALA A 672 13.01 4.56 -4.32
CA ALA A 672 14.03 3.58 -4.70
C ALA A 672 13.95 2.32 -3.80
N ALA A 673 13.71 2.49 -2.50
CA ALA A 673 13.51 1.36 -1.59
C ALA A 673 12.28 0.52 -1.97
N VAL A 674 11.15 1.17 -2.34
CA VAL A 674 9.95 0.46 -2.81
C VAL A 674 10.22 -0.30 -4.11
N VAL A 675 11.00 0.26 -5.05
CA VAL A 675 11.43 -0.43 -6.29
C VAL A 675 12.22 -1.69 -5.96
N ILE A 676 13.20 -1.59 -5.07
CA ILE A 676 14.06 -2.71 -4.63
C ILE A 676 13.21 -3.84 -4.03
N ILE A 677 12.27 -3.48 -3.14
CA ILE A 677 11.39 -4.45 -2.48
C ILE A 677 10.42 -5.10 -3.49
N THR A 678 9.80 -4.30 -4.37
CA THR A 678 8.80 -4.78 -5.34
C THR A 678 9.41 -5.75 -6.33
N TRP A 679 10.61 -5.48 -6.81
CA TRP A 679 11.32 -6.34 -7.77
C TRP A 679 12.15 -7.44 -7.12
N LYS A 680 12.14 -7.54 -5.77
CA LYS A 680 12.93 -8.51 -5.01
C LYS A 680 14.43 -8.47 -5.37
N ILE A 681 14.98 -7.25 -5.60
CA ILE A 681 16.39 -7.10 -5.96
C ILE A 681 17.25 -7.64 -4.80
N PRO A 682 18.28 -8.48 -5.08
CA PRO A 682 19.10 -9.08 -4.04
C PRO A 682 19.81 -8.01 -3.20
N THR A 683 19.46 -7.96 -1.92
CA THR A 683 19.92 -6.90 -1.01
C THR A 683 21.31 -7.15 -0.45
N GLY A 684 21.89 -8.35 -0.60
CA GLY A 684 23.21 -8.68 -0.06
C GLY A 684 24.33 -7.79 -0.58
N SER A 685 24.48 -7.67 -1.88
CA SER A 685 25.46 -6.77 -2.51
C SER A 685 25.10 -5.29 -2.36
N LEU A 686 23.80 -4.95 -2.39
CA LEU A 686 23.32 -3.60 -2.13
C LEU A 686 23.54 -3.19 -0.68
N GLY A 687 23.44 -4.12 0.27
CA GLY A 687 23.74 -3.89 1.68
C GLY A 687 25.21 -3.47 1.91
N LEU A 688 26.12 -4.09 1.19
CA LEU A 688 27.55 -3.71 1.22
C LEU A 688 27.79 -2.30 0.66
N ILE A 689 27.18 -1.98 -0.50
CA ILE A 689 27.26 -0.65 -1.11
C ILE A 689 26.59 0.40 -0.21
N ALA A 690 25.40 0.11 0.29
CA ALA A 690 24.67 1.01 1.19
C ALA A 690 25.41 1.19 2.52
N GLY A 691 26.04 0.13 3.06
CA GLY A 691 26.89 0.19 4.24
C GLY A 691 28.10 1.08 4.02
N GLY A 692 28.81 0.90 2.91
CA GLY A 692 29.96 1.74 2.53
C GLY A 692 29.56 3.20 2.31
N LEU A 693 28.45 3.44 1.60
CA LEU A 693 27.93 4.80 1.37
C LEU A 693 27.48 5.44 2.70
N SER A 694 26.78 4.71 3.57
CA SER A 694 26.35 5.20 4.88
C SER A 694 27.53 5.53 5.78
N ALA A 695 28.58 4.71 5.78
CA ALA A 695 29.82 4.99 6.48
C ALA A 695 30.52 6.25 5.92
N GLY A 696 30.59 6.38 4.59
CA GLY A 696 31.13 7.56 3.92
C GLY A 696 30.36 8.84 4.23
N ILE A 697 29.03 8.80 4.15
CA ILE A 697 28.15 9.93 4.54
C ILE A 697 28.28 10.24 6.03
N GLY A 698 28.32 9.21 6.89
CA GLY A 698 28.49 9.39 8.34
C GLY A 698 29.82 10.07 8.69
N LEU A 699 30.89 9.68 8.00
CA LEU A 699 32.21 10.35 8.15
C LEU A 699 32.18 11.80 7.62
N ALA A 700 31.53 12.06 6.48
CA ALA A 700 31.39 13.41 5.93
C ALA A 700 30.53 14.33 6.82
N LEU A 701 29.51 13.78 7.47
CA LEU A 701 28.63 14.53 8.38
C LEU A 701 29.14 14.61 9.81
N LYS A 702 30.27 13.95 10.14
CA LYS A 702 30.81 13.89 11.50
C LYS A 702 30.96 15.27 12.12
N ASP A 703 31.52 16.22 11.39
CA ASP A 703 31.79 17.58 11.93
C ASP A 703 30.48 18.35 12.11
N VAL A 704 29.51 18.17 11.27
CA VAL A 704 28.17 18.78 11.40
C VAL A 704 27.46 18.25 12.65
N ILE A 705 27.49 16.93 12.83
CA ILE A 705 26.90 16.25 13.99
C ILE A 705 27.61 16.67 15.29
N ASN A 706 28.93 16.73 15.28
CA ASN A 706 29.72 17.17 16.42
C ASN A 706 29.36 18.62 16.79
N ASN A 707 29.27 19.53 15.83
CA ASN A 707 28.87 20.91 16.09
C ASN A 707 27.46 21.01 16.68
N LEU A 708 26.52 20.22 16.20
CA LEU A 708 25.15 20.16 16.74
C LEU A 708 25.14 19.66 18.19
N ILE A 709 25.84 18.54 18.48
CA ILE A 709 25.88 17.96 19.82
C ILE A 709 26.52 18.91 20.81
N TYR A 710 27.68 19.47 20.43
CA TYR A 710 28.40 20.43 21.28
C TYR A 710 27.61 21.76 21.44
N GLY A 711 26.89 22.20 20.42
CA GLY A 711 25.97 23.33 20.50
C GLY A 711 24.89 23.13 21.56
N ILE A 712 24.26 21.95 21.58
CA ILE A 712 23.27 21.58 22.60
C ILE A 712 23.91 21.54 24.00
N GLN A 713 25.13 20.99 24.12
CA GLN A 713 25.83 20.95 25.41
C GLN A 713 26.26 22.35 25.92
N LEU A 714 26.68 23.25 25.00
CA LEU A 714 26.99 24.63 25.34
C LEU A 714 25.73 25.37 25.81
N MET A 715 24.61 25.23 25.12
CA MET A 715 23.31 25.78 25.53
C MET A 715 22.80 25.19 26.86
N GLY A 716 23.15 23.93 27.14
CA GLY A 716 22.75 23.23 28.39
C GLY A 716 23.31 23.79 29.68
N GLY A 717 23.95 24.96 29.62
CA GLY A 717 24.32 25.74 30.80
C GLY A 717 25.82 26.01 30.98
N ARG A 718 26.65 25.59 30.02
CA ARG A 718 28.10 25.97 30.05
C ARG A 718 28.31 27.40 29.58
N LEU A 719 27.51 27.92 28.68
CA LEU A 719 27.59 29.24 28.10
C LEU A 719 26.20 29.84 27.93
N ARG A 720 26.09 31.15 28.16
CA ARG A 720 24.82 31.89 27.99
C ARG A 720 25.02 33.10 27.08
N VAL A 721 24.01 33.50 26.37
CA VAL A 721 24.01 34.77 25.63
C VAL A 721 24.17 35.88 26.63
N GLY A 722 25.14 36.78 26.38
CA GLY A 722 25.53 37.86 27.28
C GLY A 722 26.76 37.58 28.15
N ASP A 723 27.26 36.31 28.21
CA ASP A 723 28.51 36.01 28.91
C ASP A 723 29.69 36.64 28.18
N TRP A 724 30.69 37.10 28.94
CA TRP A 724 32.00 37.49 28.43
C TRP A 724 32.93 36.27 28.44
N ILE A 725 33.53 35.96 27.33
CA ILE A 725 34.45 34.85 27.21
C ILE A 725 35.76 35.27 26.54
N GLU A 726 36.79 34.52 26.87
CA GLU A 726 38.10 34.65 26.21
C GLU A 726 38.51 33.26 25.69
N CYS A 727 38.72 33.16 24.41
CA CYS A 727 39.12 31.93 23.71
C CYS A 727 40.12 32.27 22.58
N ASP A 728 41.22 31.54 22.55
CA ASP A 728 42.31 31.77 21.55
C ASP A 728 42.83 33.24 21.53
N GLY A 729 42.86 33.92 22.67
CA GLY A 729 43.28 35.31 22.78
C GLY A 729 42.21 36.32 22.31
N VAL A 730 41.08 35.86 21.84
CA VAL A 730 39.96 36.73 21.49
C VAL A 730 39.02 36.86 22.66
N ARG A 731 38.78 38.07 23.08
CA ARG A 731 37.87 38.42 24.16
C ARG A 731 36.62 39.11 23.60
N GLY A 732 35.45 38.65 24.03
CA GLY A 732 34.22 39.25 23.58
C GLY A 732 32.97 38.77 24.32
N LYS A 733 31.84 39.41 24.03
CA LYS A 733 30.55 39.11 24.61
C LYS A 733 29.78 38.19 23.69
N VAL A 734 29.23 37.09 24.20
CA VAL A 734 28.38 36.14 23.44
C VAL A 734 27.13 36.87 22.98
N SER A 735 27.00 37.06 21.65
CA SER A 735 25.83 37.65 20.99
C SER A 735 24.76 36.62 20.68
N SER A 736 25.15 35.45 20.16
CA SER A 736 24.22 34.36 19.88
C SER A 736 24.88 32.99 20.00
N ILE A 737 24.07 31.97 20.31
CA ILE A 737 24.47 30.55 20.34
C ILE A 737 23.52 29.80 19.39
N ASN A 738 24.08 29.31 18.30
CA ASN A 738 23.34 28.53 17.29
C ASN A 738 23.75 27.04 17.35
N TYR A 739 23.02 26.18 16.64
CA TYR A 739 23.37 24.75 16.57
C TYR A 739 24.72 24.47 15.92
N GLN A 740 25.32 25.40 15.19
CA GLN A 740 26.58 25.21 14.47
C GLN A 740 27.71 26.03 15.07
N CYS A 741 27.47 27.24 15.54
CA CYS A 741 28.47 28.16 16.01
C CYS A 741 27.98 29.04 17.19
N VAL A 742 28.93 29.52 17.98
CA VAL A 742 28.75 30.61 18.94
C VAL A 742 29.30 31.87 18.30
N GLN A 743 28.51 32.93 18.29
CA GLN A 743 28.93 34.26 17.85
C GLN A 743 29.28 35.13 19.04
N ILE A 744 30.40 35.76 18.97
CA ILE A 744 30.87 36.71 19.97
C ILE A 744 31.11 38.09 19.34
N GLU A 745 30.68 39.12 19.99
CA GLU A 745 31.00 40.52 19.68
C GLU A 745 32.27 40.89 20.41
N THR A 746 33.33 41.17 19.65
CA THR A 746 34.63 41.54 20.21
C THR A 746 34.61 42.98 20.72
N ILE A 747 35.60 43.32 21.47
CA ILE A 747 35.79 44.69 22.03
C ILE A 747 35.90 45.72 20.89
N GLU A 748 36.42 45.29 19.73
CA GLU A 748 36.60 46.16 18.54
C GLU A 748 35.28 46.36 17.74
N GLY A 749 34.15 45.79 18.20
CA GLY A 749 32.89 45.87 17.52
C GLY A 749 32.75 44.89 16.33
N THR A 750 33.69 43.94 16.15
CA THR A 750 33.59 42.90 15.14
C THR A 750 32.87 41.65 15.69
N GLU A 751 32.15 40.93 14.80
CA GLU A 751 31.50 39.69 15.17
C GLU A 751 32.38 38.50 14.76
N MET A 752 32.78 37.68 15.71
CA MET A 752 33.54 36.45 15.46
C MET A 752 32.72 35.23 15.75
N SER A 753 32.74 34.24 14.80
CA SER A 753 31.99 32.99 14.93
C SER A 753 32.93 31.82 15.22
N PHE A 754 32.76 31.15 16.35
CA PHE A 754 33.45 29.95 16.73
C PHE A 754 32.55 28.73 16.43
N LEU A 755 33.06 27.72 15.68
CA LEU A 755 32.35 26.46 15.57
C LEU A 755 32.19 25.81 16.94
N ASN A 756 31.03 25.28 17.25
CA ASN A 756 30.73 24.71 18.55
C ASN A 756 31.70 23.60 18.95
N ALA A 757 32.10 22.75 18.00
CA ALA A 757 33.09 21.69 18.23
C ALA A 757 34.46 22.26 18.55
N SER A 758 34.86 23.35 17.91
CA SER A 758 36.12 24.03 18.17
C SER A 758 36.15 24.68 19.55
N LEU A 759 35.08 25.41 19.90
CA LEU A 759 34.95 26.07 21.20
C LEU A 759 34.87 25.05 22.36
N PHE A 760 34.14 23.96 22.18
CA PHE A 760 33.97 22.91 23.20
C PHE A 760 35.24 22.08 23.41
N GLY A 761 36.02 21.87 22.33
CA GLY A 761 37.27 21.12 22.36
C GLY A 761 38.45 21.91 22.90
N LYS A 762 38.32 23.22 23.12
CA LYS A 762 39.35 24.11 23.66
C LYS A 762 38.98 24.58 25.06
N ASN A 763 39.99 24.98 25.79
CA ASN A 763 39.79 25.67 27.07
C ASN A 763 39.44 27.12 26.77
N PHE A 764 38.28 27.56 27.25
CA PHE A 764 37.92 28.97 27.23
C PHE A 764 37.63 29.48 28.65
N ASN A 765 37.95 30.74 28.90
CA ASN A 765 37.67 31.38 30.15
C ASN A 765 36.29 32.09 30.06
N ASN A 766 35.34 31.71 30.92
CA ASN A 766 34.11 32.45 31.11
C ASN A 766 34.32 33.46 32.24
N LEU A 767 34.39 34.71 31.86
CA LEU A 767 34.74 35.79 32.78
C LEU A 767 33.59 36.30 33.64
N THR A 768 32.34 35.99 33.26
CA THR A 768 31.14 36.51 33.90
C THR A 768 30.30 35.49 34.65
N ARG A 769 30.62 34.19 34.48
CA ARG A 769 29.75 33.13 35.03
C ARG A 769 29.74 32.99 36.53
N ASN A 770 30.93 33.07 37.14
CA ASN A 770 31.08 32.86 38.59
C ASN A 770 31.05 34.17 39.37
N ASN A 771 31.80 35.14 38.91
CA ASN A 771 31.80 36.49 39.44
C ASN A 771 31.95 37.45 38.27
N SER A 772 31.13 38.49 38.16
CA SER A 772 31.21 39.45 37.05
C SER A 772 32.41 40.39 37.14
N TYR A 773 33.29 40.17 38.10
CA TYR A 773 34.49 40.99 38.34
C TYR A 773 35.74 40.18 38.01
N GLU A 774 36.74 40.84 37.40
CA GLU A 774 38.04 40.28 37.14
C GLU A 774 39.13 41.10 37.78
N LEU A 775 40.23 40.46 38.20
CA LEU A 775 41.37 41.14 38.74
C LEU A 775 42.07 41.94 37.65
N THR A 776 42.12 43.24 37.84
CA THR A 776 42.78 44.16 36.95
C THR A 776 43.95 44.80 37.65
N THR A 777 45.13 44.69 37.02
CA THR A 777 46.38 45.30 37.54
C THR A 777 46.78 46.47 36.63
N ILE A 778 47.00 47.65 37.27
CA ILE A 778 47.46 48.82 36.57
C ILE A 778 48.90 49.08 37.07
N PRO A 779 49.90 48.84 36.26
CA PRO A 779 51.30 49.10 36.67
C PRO A 779 51.62 50.62 36.57
N VAL A 780 52.24 51.15 37.54
CA VAL A 780 52.61 52.58 37.64
C VAL A 780 54.10 52.64 38.00
N GLY A 781 54.94 53.22 37.16
CA GLY A 781 56.39 53.34 37.34
C GLY A 781 56.73 54.66 38.03
N VAL A 782 57.25 54.57 39.21
CA VAL A 782 57.72 55.75 39.94
C VAL A 782 59.26 55.78 40.04
N ALA A 783 59.88 56.98 40.18
CA ALA A 783 61.34 57.11 40.24
C ALA A 783 61.93 56.47 41.50
N TYR A 784 63.13 55.93 41.37
CA TYR A 784 63.85 55.37 42.49
C TYR A 784 64.10 56.49 43.56
N GLY A 785 63.97 56.16 44.87
CA GLY A 785 64.03 57.07 45.97
C GLY A 785 62.73 57.64 46.40
N THR A 786 61.59 57.33 45.69
CA THR A 786 60.27 57.77 46.10
C THR A 786 59.79 56.96 47.28
N GLU A 787 59.16 57.57 48.27
CA GLU A 787 58.61 56.86 49.43
C GLU A 787 57.40 56.11 49.09
N VAL A 788 57.47 54.78 49.07
CA VAL A 788 56.36 53.85 48.64
C VAL A 788 55.16 54.01 49.52
N LYS A 789 55.29 54.38 50.79
CA LYS A 789 54.14 54.62 51.65
C LYS A 789 53.31 55.80 51.18
N GLN A 790 53.98 56.93 50.89
CA GLN A 790 53.35 58.13 50.37
C GLN A 790 52.64 57.82 49.02
N VAL A 791 53.28 57.13 48.14
CA VAL A 791 52.66 56.70 46.86
C VAL A 791 51.41 55.83 47.10
N ARG A 792 51.46 54.94 48.07
CA ARG A 792 50.31 54.03 48.37
C ARG A 792 49.15 54.84 48.98
N GLU A 793 49.39 55.76 49.80
CA GLU A 793 48.36 56.64 50.42
C GLU A 793 47.67 57.47 49.34
N VAL A 794 48.44 58.21 48.50
CA VAL A 794 47.96 59.03 47.40
C VAL A 794 47.15 58.23 46.43
N LEU A 795 47.66 57.06 46.00
CA LEU A 795 46.97 56.20 45.08
C LEU A 795 45.69 55.62 45.69
N ASN A 796 45.72 55.22 46.96
CA ASN A 796 44.51 54.73 47.64
C ASN A 796 43.41 55.78 47.72
N GLU A 797 43.75 57.03 48.07
CA GLU A 797 42.80 58.12 48.07
C GLU A 797 42.23 58.42 46.65
N ALA A 798 43.10 58.47 45.66
CA ALA A 798 42.67 58.64 44.25
C ALA A 798 41.78 57.55 43.79
N MET A 799 42.07 56.28 44.05
CA MET A 799 41.31 55.14 43.64
C MET A 799 39.95 55.04 44.35
N GLN A 800 39.81 55.56 45.58
CA GLN A 800 38.50 55.66 46.24
C GLN A 800 37.47 56.49 45.43
N LYS A 801 37.96 57.52 44.70
CA LYS A 801 37.10 58.32 43.79
C LYS A 801 36.63 57.57 42.58
N MET A 802 37.25 56.47 42.24
CA MET A 802 36.90 55.61 41.15
C MET A 802 35.77 54.61 41.46
N ARG A 803 35.27 54.55 42.69
CA ARG A 803 34.07 53.77 43.03
C ARG A 803 32.84 54.44 42.47
N THR A 804 32.50 54.05 41.29
CA THR A 804 31.29 54.49 40.52
C THR A 804 30.39 53.28 40.21
N LYS A 805 29.15 53.57 39.88
CA LYS A 805 28.19 52.57 39.50
C LYS A 805 27.99 52.56 37.99
N ASP A 806 27.74 51.37 37.41
CA ASP A 806 27.33 51.21 36.02
C ASP A 806 25.86 51.72 35.85
N HIS A 807 25.38 51.76 34.64
CA HIS A 807 24.02 52.20 34.32
C HIS A 807 22.91 51.28 34.88
N TYR A 808 23.26 50.06 35.33
CA TYR A 808 22.37 49.11 35.99
C TYR A 808 22.42 49.26 37.52
N GLY A 809 23.21 50.22 38.08
CA GLY A 809 23.36 50.46 39.51
C GLY A 809 24.31 49.48 40.20
N ARG A 810 25.09 48.64 39.49
CA ARG A 810 26.14 47.80 40.09
C ARG A 810 27.41 48.59 40.26
N GLU A 811 28.15 48.31 41.32
CA GLU A 811 29.45 48.91 41.51
C GLU A 811 30.47 48.43 40.49
N ILE A 812 31.20 49.30 39.81
CA ILE A 812 32.20 48.95 38.81
C ILE A 812 33.42 48.27 39.48
N VAL A 813 33.78 48.65 40.69
CA VAL A 813 34.79 47.96 41.50
C VAL A 813 34.11 47.12 42.56
N ASP A 814 34.53 45.90 42.74
CA ASP A 814 33.93 44.97 43.70
C ASP A 814 33.99 45.55 45.11
N PRO A 815 32.87 45.75 45.80
CA PRO A 815 32.84 46.33 47.14
C PRO A 815 33.52 45.45 48.18
N ASN A 816 33.61 44.14 48.01
CA ASN A 816 34.19 43.20 48.95
C ASN A 816 35.73 43.20 48.96
N TYR A 817 36.31 43.58 47.80
CA TYR A 817 37.76 43.64 47.65
C TYR A 817 38.18 45.12 47.47
N GLY A 818 38.95 45.61 48.34
CA GLY A 818 39.48 47.01 48.25
C GLY A 818 40.51 47.14 47.14
N PHE A 819 41.14 48.33 47.11
CA PHE A 819 42.28 48.56 46.24
C PHE A 819 43.49 47.97 46.92
N ASN A 820 44.24 47.08 46.27
CA ASN A 820 45.48 46.51 46.78
C ASN A 820 46.64 47.09 45.98
N ILE A 821 47.40 48.02 46.68
CA ILE A 821 48.50 48.76 46.10
C ILE A 821 49.77 48.15 46.66
N VAL A 822 50.54 47.49 45.82
CA VAL A 822 51.71 46.72 46.19
C VAL A 822 52.91 47.08 45.25
N VAL A 823 54.08 46.88 45.71
CA VAL A 823 55.26 46.97 44.83
C VAL A 823 55.18 45.77 43.93
N GLY A 824 55.17 45.98 42.59
CA GLY A 824 55.10 44.95 41.57
C GLY A 824 56.50 44.42 41.27
N ASP A 825 57.32 45.23 40.64
CA ASP A 825 58.69 44.87 40.22
C ASP A 825 59.65 46.07 40.32
N MET A 826 60.92 45.82 40.40
CA MET A 826 61.99 46.80 40.34
C MET A 826 62.61 46.71 38.98
N LYS A 827 62.21 47.59 38.08
CA LYS A 827 62.64 47.63 36.68
C LYS A 827 63.91 48.49 36.53
N ASP A 828 64.56 48.41 35.37
CA ASP A 828 65.86 49.08 35.15
C ASP A 828 65.88 50.56 35.48
N SER A 829 64.79 51.30 35.35
CA SER A 829 64.69 52.72 35.57
C SER A 829 63.52 53.15 36.48
N SER A 830 62.80 52.22 37.04
CA SER A 830 61.59 52.51 37.84
C SER A 830 61.30 51.50 38.93
N VAL A 831 60.62 51.88 39.94
CA VAL A 831 59.93 51.02 40.90
C VAL A 831 58.46 50.90 40.40
N GLU A 832 58.06 49.76 40.02
CA GLU A 832 56.69 49.50 39.57
C GLU A 832 55.76 49.30 40.78
N ILE A 833 54.73 50.05 40.82
CA ILE A 833 53.65 49.93 41.81
C ILE A 833 52.41 49.40 41.10
N ASP A 834 52.03 48.21 41.51
CA ASP A 834 50.81 47.60 41.00
C ASP A 834 49.58 48.01 41.73
N VAL A 835 48.64 48.65 41.07
CA VAL A 835 47.30 48.95 41.57
C VAL A 835 46.38 47.84 41.14
N LYS A 836 46.08 46.88 42.06
CA LYS A 836 45.30 45.73 41.86
C LYS A 836 43.89 45.93 42.40
N GLN A 837 42.86 45.70 41.55
CA GLN A 837 41.45 45.78 41.94
C GLN A 837 40.61 44.80 41.09
N TYR A 838 39.47 44.39 41.67
CA TYR A 838 38.49 43.60 40.92
C TYR A 838 37.50 44.57 40.25
N VAL A 839 37.45 44.55 38.91
CA VAL A 839 36.63 45.42 38.08
C VAL A 839 35.61 44.63 37.28
N LEU A 840 34.41 45.19 37.14
CA LEU A 840 33.36 44.60 36.30
C LEU A 840 33.88 44.35 34.90
N VAL A 841 33.76 43.11 34.43
CA VAL A 841 34.31 42.62 33.13
C VAL A 841 33.87 43.49 31.95
N ALA A 842 32.62 43.96 31.95
CA ALA A 842 32.07 44.77 30.87
C ALA A 842 32.62 46.19 30.85
N GLU A 843 33.01 46.76 32.01
CA GLU A 843 33.47 48.13 32.18
C GLU A 843 34.99 48.27 32.29
N ARG A 844 35.71 47.14 32.22
CA ARG A 844 37.14 47.07 32.50
C ARG A 844 37.97 48.07 31.68
N ILE A 845 37.70 48.18 30.37
CA ILE A 845 38.47 49.01 29.43
C ILE A 845 38.29 50.48 29.80
N ALA A 846 37.03 50.93 29.83
CA ALA A 846 36.72 52.29 30.17
C ALA A 846 37.15 52.66 31.60
N TYR A 847 37.17 51.72 32.53
CA TYR A 847 37.67 51.89 33.88
C TYR A 847 39.19 52.06 33.89
N VAL A 848 39.95 51.20 33.20
CA VAL A 848 41.43 51.26 33.13
C VAL A 848 41.89 52.60 32.51
N GLU A 849 41.22 53.02 31.46
CA GLU A 849 41.54 54.31 30.81
C GLU A 849 41.35 55.47 31.82
N ARG A 850 40.18 55.58 32.45
CA ARG A 850 39.89 56.59 33.45
C ARG A 850 40.82 56.48 34.69
N ALA A 851 41.10 55.25 35.13
CA ALA A 851 41.97 55.04 36.28
C ALA A 851 43.40 55.51 36.01
N LYS A 852 43.92 55.30 34.80
CA LYS A 852 45.25 55.80 34.40
C LYS A 852 45.28 57.33 34.44
N GLU A 853 44.27 58.04 34.01
CA GLU A 853 44.16 59.48 34.10
C GLU A 853 44.14 59.97 35.56
N VAL A 854 43.27 59.32 36.38
CA VAL A 854 43.16 59.68 37.82
C VAL A 854 44.42 59.39 38.58
N ILE A 855 45.15 58.28 38.24
CA ILE A 855 46.45 57.96 38.84
C ILE A 855 47.51 59.02 38.46
N TYR A 856 47.57 59.36 37.15
CA TYR A 856 48.49 60.38 36.66
C TYR A 856 48.31 61.77 37.36
N ASP A 857 47.06 62.18 37.38
CA ASP A 857 46.69 63.47 38.03
C ASP A 857 47.00 63.50 39.51
N ALA A 858 46.68 62.39 40.22
CA ALA A 858 46.92 62.30 41.66
C ALA A 858 48.42 62.28 42.02
N LEU A 859 49.18 61.54 41.28
CA LEU A 859 50.67 61.46 41.50
C LEU A 859 51.33 62.81 41.15
N THR A 860 50.89 63.45 40.06
CA THR A 860 51.42 64.78 39.66
C THR A 860 51.06 65.85 40.70
N ALA A 861 49.83 65.87 41.24
CA ALA A 861 49.40 66.80 42.29
C ALA A 861 50.14 66.57 43.60
N ALA A 862 50.54 65.33 43.92
CA ALA A 862 51.32 65.02 45.13
C ALA A 862 52.82 65.24 44.95
N GLY A 863 53.23 65.68 43.75
CA GLY A 863 54.66 65.94 43.45
C GLY A 863 55.56 64.70 43.34
N ILE A 864 54.92 63.56 43.11
CA ILE A 864 55.61 62.25 42.92
C ILE A 864 56.11 62.23 41.49
N THR A 865 57.37 62.01 41.33
CA THR A 865 58.02 61.97 39.97
C THR A 865 57.89 60.66 39.34
N PHE A 866 57.37 60.66 38.08
CA PHE A 866 57.38 59.48 37.23
C PHE A 866 58.79 59.11 36.81
N ALA A 867 59.00 57.81 36.63
CA ALA A 867 60.34 57.32 36.27
C ALA A 867 60.71 57.78 34.85
N PHE A 868 61.86 58.39 34.74
CA PHE A 868 62.48 58.64 33.44
C PHE A 868 63.55 57.58 33.18
N PRO A 869 63.93 57.27 31.94
CA PRO A 869 65.05 56.43 31.68
C PRO A 869 66.30 56.89 32.39
N GLN A 870 66.90 56.03 33.21
CA GLN A 870 68.15 56.29 33.89
C GLN A 870 69.29 55.57 33.14
N CYS A 871 70.42 56.29 33.01
CA CYS A 871 71.63 55.72 32.47
C CYS A 871 72.82 56.26 33.31
N ASP A 872 73.70 55.31 33.66
CA ASP A 872 74.96 55.69 34.27
C ASP A 872 75.97 56.22 33.25
N VAL A 873 76.37 57.44 33.32
CA VAL A 873 77.35 58.05 32.41
C VAL A 873 78.75 58.05 33.09
N HIS A 874 79.58 57.16 32.63
CA HIS A 874 80.97 57.16 32.99
C HIS A 874 81.72 58.18 32.09
N LEU A 875 82.04 59.28 32.66
CA LEU A 875 82.92 60.27 32.01
C LEU A 875 84.36 59.82 32.12
N ILE A 876 84.98 59.43 31.04
CA ILE A 876 86.34 59.14 30.95
C ILE A 876 87.06 60.39 30.50
N GLN A 877 87.79 60.96 31.38
CA GLN A 877 88.78 62.10 31.01
C GLN A 877 89.95 61.42 30.33
N GLU A 878 90.17 61.71 29.05
CA GLU A 878 91.39 61.40 28.37
C GLU A 878 92.40 62.40 28.84
N GLU A 879 93.54 61.90 29.48
CA GLU A 879 94.72 62.69 29.76
C GLU A 879 95.48 63.08 28.46
#